data_b1e1ff52a3a98c7c44a5241155e1fe46
#
_entry.id   b1e1ff52a3a98c7c44a5241155e1fe46
#
_cell.length_a   1.000
_cell.length_b   1.000
_cell.length_c   1.000
_cell.angle_alpha   90.00
_cell.angle_beta   90.00
_cell.angle_gamma   90.00
#
_symmetry.space_group_name_H-M   'P 1'
#
loop_
_entity.id
_entity.type
_entity.pdbx_description
1 polymer ?
#
loop_
_entity_poly.entity_id
_entity_poly.type
_entity_poly.pdbx_seq_one_letter_code
_entity_poly.pdbx_strand_id
1 'polypeptide(L)'
;QLKKLEIKGSRACGITTLGEPIVINKDNEFYKVVNGQYVSLGDIYSVLEIDSIKAPIDFSEFRVFDKYIPVGVILGYLLGLNNVLKVLNVKYFKVENKEDVTKDHFTIKFKDGLYAFDKRNTVGSKVIAGLLEYEKTLKNLNLQDLNHKDTYYILFEEKKITSVYVKEIELTNELFVDPITESILKGMNEPTTFTGLLIRATEMLDDYGYPDSQDLTQMRIRGYERIAGFIYKELARSIKTFKNKNINGRSKVDLGPYDIWNAIIKDNSIKLVEDINPVQDLKERDVVTYVGEGGRDKGAIQKEARSFHDSDFGVISEATVDSSDVAVNAYMSANPNFVNLRGMVGKLENVNTPGVLSASANLAPFSVMDDGKRVNFVNIMNSHIVAAEGYEAPIVRTGYEYMVAKRNTDMFAFTAEDAGKVISVTNKGIIVEYNNGKRAGVELGRVYGRAEGSYYPHMIVTHLKANEVFKKDQVLAYNSNFFERDIYDPTAIVMKSVVYARVALMESNNTFEDSSAISKKFSNKLVAKTTKVKSVVIKFAQNIHNTVNVGQSIGANDKLMIIEDEITSSYGFDKKALEILQGLAQQAPSAEYNGIVENIEVYYHGELDDMSSSLRELALASDKRISFARKSSNKNIITGKVNDEYRVEGVPLGLDTAEIKIYITVDNSMSVGDKNIVANQMKSVVGEVMDYTIRTENGDEIDAIFGFRSIYARIVLSPILIGTSASLMKVIAKKAVSIFRS
;
A
#
# COMPACT_ATOMS: atom_id res chain seq x y z
N GLN A 1 -30.59 -11.43 -34.71
CA GLN A 1 -29.79 -10.54 -33.83
C GLN A 1 -30.62 -9.31 -33.50
N LEU A 2 -30.58 -8.86 -32.24
CA LEU A 2 -31.24 -7.64 -31.78
C LEU A 2 -30.38 -6.42 -32.11
N LYS A 3 -30.93 -5.42 -32.77
CA LYS A 3 -30.31 -4.13 -33.05
C LYS A 3 -30.51 -3.13 -31.90
N LYS A 4 -31.68 -3.19 -31.25
CA LYS A 4 -32.09 -2.31 -30.15
C LYS A 4 -33.03 -3.06 -29.22
N LEU A 5 -32.85 -2.89 -27.90
CA LEU A 5 -33.72 -3.37 -26.84
C LEU A 5 -34.09 -2.22 -25.93
N GLU A 6 -35.38 -2.00 -25.70
CA GLU A 6 -35.90 -1.00 -24.75
C GLU A 6 -36.89 -1.68 -23.81
N ILE A 7 -36.85 -1.35 -22.54
CA ILE A 7 -37.80 -1.82 -21.54
C ILE A 7 -38.92 -0.77 -21.43
N LYS A 8 -40.17 -1.19 -21.73
CA LYS A 8 -41.36 -0.36 -21.59
C LYS A 8 -42.36 -1.02 -20.64
N GLY A 9 -42.37 -0.55 -19.39
CA GLY A 9 -43.19 -1.16 -18.34
C GLY A 9 -42.71 -2.57 -18.00
N SER A 10 -43.62 -3.57 -18.12
CA SER A 10 -43.31 -4.99 -17.84
C SER A 10 -42.87 -5.79 -19.06
N ARG A 11 -42.60 -5.15 -20.19
CA ARG A 11 -42.24 -5.78 -21.45
C ARG A 11 -40.90 -5.24 -21.96
N ALA A 12 -40.10 -6.09 -22.56
CA ALA A 12 -38.94 -5.68 -23.32
C ALA A 12 -39.33 -5.60 -24.81
N CYS A 13 -39.06 -4.47 -25.44
CA CYS A 13 -39.32 -4.25 -26.87
C CYS A 13 -37.98 -4.13 -27.60
N GLY A 14 -37.82 -4.83 -28.69
CA GLY A 14 -36.60 -4.81 -29.48
C GLY A 14 -36.86 -4.68 -30.96
N ILE A 15 -35.82 -4.38 -31.72
CA ILE A 15 -35.81 -4.38 -33.18
C ILE A 15 -34.73 -5.36 -33.63
N THR A 16 -35.10 -6.28 -34.51
CA THR A 16 -34.13 -7.21 -35.11
C THR A 16 -33.18 -6.50 -36.05
N THR A 17 -32.09 -7.14 -36.43
CA THR A 17 -31.17 -6.64 -37.46
C THR A 17 -31.80 -6.43 -38.81
N LEU A 18 -32.96 -7.07 -39.09
CA LEU A 18 -33.77 -6.90 -40.28
C LEU A 18 -34.81 -5.77 -40.16
N GLY A 19 -34.83 -5.07 -39.01
CA GLY A 19 -35.74 -3.95 -38.78
C GLY A 19 -37.12 -4.34 -38.25
N GLU A 20 -37.34 -5.61 -37.90
CA GLU A 20 -38.64 -6.10 -37.44
C GLU A 20 -38.80 -5.89 -35.93
N PRO A 21 -39.93 -5.33 -35.47
CA PRO A 21 -40.19 -5.17 -34.05
C PRO A 21 -40.58 -6.51 -33.40
N ILE A 22 -39.98 -6.79 -32.25
CA ILE A 22 -40.26 -7.93 -31.38
C ILE A 22 -40.57 -7.47 -29.96
N VAL A 23 -41.39 -8.24 -29.26
CA VAL A 23 -41.74 -7.99 -27.84
C VAL A 23 -41.53 -9.28 -27.06
N ILE A 24 -40.92 -9.15 -25.90
CA ILE A 24 -40.74 -10.24 -24.94
C ILE A 24 -41.60 -9.94 -23.72
N ASN A 25 -42.46 -10.88 -23.32
CA ASN A 25 -43.31 -10.75 -22.13
C ASN A 25 -42.55 -11.21 -20.84
N LYS A 26 -43.26 -11.17 -19.70
CA LYS A 26 -42.72 -11.58 -18.41
C LYS A 26 -42.34 -13.07 -18.31
N ASP A 27 -42.96 -13.88 -19.15
CA ASP A 27 -42.81 -15.34 -19.16
C ASP A 27 -41.76 -15.79 -20.18
N ASN A 28 -40.94 -14.84 -20.67
CA ASN A 28 -39.94 -15.04 -21.73
C ASN A 28 -40.49 -15.51 -23.07
N GLU A 29 -41.75 -15.29 -23.32
CA GLU A 29 -42.35 -15.58 -24.61
C GLU A 29 -42.10 -14.43 -25.59
N PHE A 30 -41.74 -14.78 -26.81
CA PHE A 30 -41.42 -13.86 -27.89
C PHE A 30 -42.59 -13.66 -28.83
N TYR A 31 -42.90 -12.41 -29.14
CA TYR A 31 -43.93 -12.01 -30.05
C TYR A 31 -43.38 -11.10 -31.14
N LYS A 32 -43.80 -11.34 -32.39
CA LYS A 32 -43.62 -10.41 -33.49
C LYS A 32 -44.85 -9.52 -33.62
N VAL A 33 -44.66 -8.23 -33.85
CA VAL A 33 -45.79 -7.31 -34.10
C VAL A 33 -46.05 -7.27 -35.60
N VAL A 34 -47.19 -7.82 -36.02
CA VAL A 34 -47.64 -7.79 -37.42
C VAL A 34 -48.96 -7.05 -37.47
N ASN A 35 -49.04 -5.96 -38.24
CA ASN A 35 -50.24 -5.12 -38.39
C ASN A 35 -50.86 -4.67 -37.04
N GLY A 36 -50.02 -4.40 -36.03
CA GLY A 36 -50.47 -3.99 -34.70
C GLY A 36 -50.93 -5.11 -33.78
N GLN A 37 -50.94 -6.36 -34.22
CA GLN A 37 -51.25 -7.53 -33.41
C GLN A 37 -49.97 -8.28 -32.98
N TYR A 38 -49.99 -8.86 -31.76
CA TYR A 38 -48.91 -9.69 -31.24
C TYR A 38 -49.08 -11.12 -31.72
N VAL A 39 -48.22 -11.57 -32.61
CA VAL A 39 -48.16 -12.96 -33.08
C VAL A 39 -47.10 -13.68 -32.32
N SER A 40 -47.43 -14.73 -31.56
CA SER A 40 -46.46 -15.54 -30.84
C SER A 40 -45.51 -16.20 -31.82
N LEU A 41 -44.20 -16.12 -31.52
CA LEU A 41 -43.18 -16.82 -32.30
C LEU A 41 -42.98 -18.27 -31.84
N GLY A 42 -43.81 -18.73 -30.85
CA GLY A 42 -43.64 -20.04 -30.22
C GLY A 42 -42.32 -20.17 -29.48
N ASP A 43 -41.99 -21.39 -29.09
CA ASP A 43 -40.64 -21.69 -28.64
C ASP A 43 -39.67 -21.41 -29.79
N ILE A 44 -38.78 -20.44 -29.63
CA ILE A 44 -37.77 -20.10 -30.65
C ILE A 44 -36.99 -21.34 -31.10
N TYR A 45 -36.85 -22.31 -30.23
CA TYR A 45 -36.23 -23.61 -30.55
C TYR A 45 -37.07 -24.48 -31.52
N SER A 46 -38.36 -24.34 -31.58
CA SER A 46 -39.20 -25.08 -32.54
C SER A 46 -39.31 -24.38 -33.90
N VAL A 47 -39.08 -23.07 -33.97
CA VAL A 47 -39.09 -22.28 -35.22
C VAL A 47 -37.73 -22.28 -35.91
N LEU A 48 -36.66 -22.59 -35.19
CA LEU A 48 -35.29 -22.69 -35.70
C LEU A 48 -34.88 -24.10 -36.16
N GLU A 49 -35.83 -25.00 -36.45
CA GLU A 49 -35.60 -26.15 -37.35
C GLU A 49 -35.40 -25.71 -38.81
N ILE A 50 -34.97 -24.49 -39.04
CA ILE A 50 -34.41 -24.07 -40.30
C ILE A 50 -33.04 -24.68 -40.40
N ASP A 51 -32.92 -25.62 -41.33
CA ASP A 51 -31.64 -26.12 -41.82
C ASP A 51 -30.57 -25.04 -41.77
N SER A 52 -29.55 -25.29 -40.97
CA SER A 52 -28.28 -24.55 -40.98
C SER A 52 -28.13 -23.18 -40.30
N ILE A 53 -28.88 -22.83 -39.25
CA ILE A 53 -28.27 -21.89 -38.28
C ILE A 53 -27.50 -22.75 -37.28
N LYS A 54 -26.23 -22.95 -37.58
CA LYS A 54 -25.24 -23.35 -36.55
C LYS A 54 -25.36 -22.32 -35.46
N ALA A 55 -26.00 -22.63 -34.32
CA ALA A 55 -25.89 -21.81 -33.14
C ALA A 55 -24.37 -21.61 -32.93
N PRO A 56 -23.89 -20.38 -32.85
CA PRO A 56 -22.45 -20.15 -32.67
C PRO A 56 -22.05 -20.87 -31.39
N ILE A 57 -21.24 -21.92 -31.56
CA ILE A 57 -20.70 -22.62 -30.41
C ILE A 57 -19.73 -21.65 -29.78
N ASP A 58 -19.97 -21.34 -28.54
CA ASP A 58 -19.08 -20.47 -27.75
C ASP A 58 -17.73 -21.14 -27.60
N PHE A 59 -16.65 -20.34 -27.70
CA PHE A 59 -15.26 -20.82 -27.56
C PHE A 59 -14.40 -19.83 -26.81
N SER A 60 -13.35 -20.33 -26.17
CA SER A 60 -12.41 -19.53 -25.42
C SER A 60 -11.32 -18.95 -26.30
N GLU A 61 -10.94 -17.70 -26.02
CA GLU A 61 -9.88 -16.97 -26.70
C GLU A 61 -8.83 -16.44 -25.74
N PHE A 62 -7.60 -16.32 -26.21
CA PHE A 62 -6.51 -15.71 -25.50
C PHE A 62 -5.97 -14.50 -26.28
N ARG A 63 -5.78 -13.38 -25.56
CA ARG A 63 -5.29 -12.15 -26.19
C ARG A 63 -3.77 -12.14 -26.26
N VAL A 64 -3.25 -12.00 -27.49
CA VAL A 64 -1.82 -11.77 -27.76
C VAL A 64 -1.68 -10.40 -28.42
N PHE A 65 -1.10 -9.43 -27.75
CA PHE A 65 -1.06 -8.01 -28.15
C PHE A 65 -2.49 -7.46 -28.40
N ASP A 66 -2.80 -7.14 -29.65
CA ASP A 66 -4.10 -6.62 -30.12
C ASP A 66 -5.01 -7.69 -30.75
N LYS A 67 -4.55 -8.95 -30.82
CA LYS A 67 -5.29 -10.06 -31.43
C LYS A 67 -5.84 -11.02 -30.39
N TYR A 68 -7.07 -11.46 -30.63
CA TYR A 68 -7.67 -12.57 -29.92
C TYR A 68 -7.49 -13.84 -30.74
N ILE A 69 -6.92 -14.87 -30.13
CA ILE A 69 -6.62 -16.15 -30.80
C ILE A 69 -7.36 -17.25 -30.02
N PRO A 70 -8.13 -18.10 -30.71
CA PRO A 70 -8.81 -19.21 -30.04
C PRO A 70 -7.83 -20.12 -29.29
N VAL A 71 -8.19 -20.47 -28.04
CA VAL A 71 -7.33 -21.30 -27.18
C VAL A 71 -7.01 -22.65 -27.83
N GLY A 72 -7.95 -23.25 -28.57
CA GLY A 72 -7.73 -24.49 -29.30
C GLY A 72 -6.64 -24.41 -30.36
N VAL A 73 -6.47 -23.24 -31.02
CA VAL A 73 -5.42 -23.01 -32.00
C VAL A 73 -4.06 -22.85 -31.31
N ILE A 74 -4.01 -22.14 -30.19
CA ILE A 74 -2.77 -21.99 -29.39
C ILE A 74 -2.31 -23.34 -28.82
N LEU A 75 -3.25 -24.08 -28.20
CA LEU A 75 -2.93 -25.41 -27.65
C LEU A 75 -2.53 -26.39 -28.75
N GLY A 76 -3.22 -26.37 -29.89
CA GLY A 76 -2.88 -27.20 -31.04
C GLY A 76 -1.49 -26.87 -31.61
N TYR A 77 -1.11 -25.60 -31.70
CA TYR A 77 0.23 -25.15 -32.08
C TYR A 77 1.32 -25.64 -31.11
N LEU A 78 1.05 -25.54 -29.80
CA LEU A 78 2.04 -25.88 -28.75
C LEU A 78 2.18 -27.39 -28.52
N LEU A 79 1.06 -28.14 -28.54
CA LEU A 79 1.00 -29.55 -28.16
C LEU A 79 0.70 -30.51 -29.30
N GLY A 80 0.15 -30.01 -30.40
CA GLY A 80 -0.45 -30.83 -31.47
C GLY A 80 -1.90 -31.25 -31.15
N LEU A 81 -2.79 -31.27 -32.14
CA LEU A 81 -4.23 -31.49 -31.95
C LEU A 81 -4.55 -32.83 -31.24
N ASN A 82 -3.87 -33.92 -31.60
CA ASN A 82 -4.12 -35.24 -30.97
C ASN A 82 -3.85 -35.21 -29.47
N ASN A 83 -2.80 -34.52 -29.05
CA ASN A 83 -2.51 -34.37 -27.61
C ASN A 83 -3.55 -33.52 -26.91
N VAL A 84 -4.01 -32.44 -27.53
CA VAL A 84 -5.09 -31.58 -27.00
C VAL A 84 -6.37 -32.41 -26.81
N LEU A 85 -6.78 -33.17 -27.84
CA LEU A 85 -7.96 -34.03 -27.76
C LEU A 85 -7.85 -35.10 -26.67
N LYS A 86 -6.64 -35.67 -26.49
CA LYS A 86 -6.38 -36.66 -25.45
C LYS A 86 -6.41 -36.04 -24.05
N VAL A 87 -5.78 -34.89 -23.85
CA VAL A 87 -5.74 -34.19 -22.54
C VAL A 87 -7.13 -33.75 -22.13
N LEU A 88 -7.92 -33.24 -23.08
CA LEU A 88 -9.28 -32.80 -22.85
C LEU A 88 -10.31 -33.94 -22.88
N ASN A 89 -9.89 -35.18 -23.19
CA ASN A 89 -10.77 -36.34 -23.32
C ASN A 89 -11.96 -36.08 -24.27
N VAL A 90 -11.71 -35.39 -25.39
CA VAL A 90 -12.74 -35.08 -26.40
C VAL A 90 -12.93 -36.27 -27.34
N LYS A 91 -14.15 -36.82 -27.37
CA LYS A 91 -14.50 -37.87 -28.32
C LYS A 91 -14.84 -37.26 -29.68
N TYR A 92 -14.33 -37.86 -30.72
CA TYR A 92 -14.61 -37.46 -32.09
C TYR A 92 -14.65 -38.68 -33.01
N PHE A 93 -15.35 -38.57 -34.15
CA PHE A 93 -15.41 -39.60 -35.17
C PHE A 93 -15.53 -38.96 -36.54
N LYS A 94 -15.11 -39.68 -37.57
CA LYS A 94 -15.34 -39.30 -38.96
C LYS A 94 -16.76 -39.64 -39.35
N VAL A 95 -17.49 -38.67 -39.88
CA VAL A 95 -18.90 -38.83 -40.27
C VAL A 95 -18.97 -39.58 -41.58
N GLU A 96 -19.54 -40.80 -41.55
CA GLU A 96 -19.80 -41.59 -42.75
C GLU A 96 -21.22 -41.36 -43.22
N ASN A 97 -22.21 -41.31 -42.32
CA ASN A 97 -23.58 -41.00 -42.60
C ASN A 97 -24.06 -39.79 -41.84
N LYS A 98 -24.95 -38.97 -42.43
CA LYS A 98 -25.48 -37.76 -41.77
C LYS A 98 -26.29 -38.08 -40.50
N GLU A 99 -26.86 -39.27 -40.41
CA GLU A 99 -27.66 -39.73 -39.27
C GLU A 99 -26.82 -40.01 -38.00
N ASP A 100 -25.52 -40.17 -38.16
CA ASP A 100 -24.59 -40.40 -37.02
C ASP A 100 -24.33 -39.12 -36.20
N VAL A 101 -24.71 -37.95 -36.77
CA VAL A 101 -24.49 -36.63 -36.12
C VAL A 101 -25.77 -36.26 -35.38
N THR A 102 -25.73 -36.36 -34.06
CA THR A 102 -26.81 -35.95 -33.16
C THR A 102 -26.69 -34.47 -32.74
N LYS A 103 -27.71 -33.96 -32.03
CA LYS A 103 -27.68 -32.60 -31.43
C LYS A 103 -26.50 -32.37 -30.47
N ASP A 104 -25.92 -33.47 -29.94
CA ASP A 104 -24.80 -33.45 -29.02
C ASP A 104 -23.42 -33.31 -29.70
N HIS A 105 -23.40 -33.15 -31.02
CA HIS A 105 -22.17 -33.02 -31.78
C HIS A 105 -22.13 -31.69 -32.56
N PHE A 106 -20.91 -31.18 -32.74
CA PHE A 106 -20.62 -30.14 -33.75
C PHE A 106 -19.63 -30.73 -34.77
N THR A 107 -19.68 -30.21 -35.98
CA THR A 107 -18.90 -30.76 -37.06
C THR A 107 -17.90 -29.75 -37.63
N ILE A 108 -16.69 -30.22 -37.93
CA ILE A 108 -15.66 -29.47 -38.65
C ILE A 108 -15.34 -30.21 -39.94
N LYS A 109 -15.34 -29.50 -41.07
CA LYS A 109 -15.01 -30.07 -42.36
C LYS A 109 -13.53 -29.93 -42.67
N PHE A 110 -12.87 -31.04 -42.85
CA PHE A 110 -11.50 -31.17 -43.31
C PHE A 110 -11.45 -31.68 -44.77
N LYS A 111 -10.24 -31.70 -45.35
CA LYS A 111 -10.02 -32.21 -46.70
C LYS A 111 -10.33 -33.71 -46.79
N ASP A 112 -9.99 -34.48 -45.82
CA ASP A 112 -10.17 -35.92 -45.72
C ASP A 112 -11.56 -36.35 -45.21
N GLY A 113 -12.45 -35.40 -44.88
CA GLY A 113 -13.81 -35.67 -44.48
C GLY A 113 -14.42 -34.72 -43.47
N LEU A 114 -15.66 -35.03 -43.06
CA LEU A 114 -16.35 -34.32 -41.99
C LEU A 114 -16.12 -35.06 -40.69
N TYR A 115 -15.72 -34.33 -39.64
CA TYR A 115 -15.51 -34.87 -38.30
C TYR A 115 -16.51 -34.28 -37.32
N ALA A 116 -17.11 -35.13 -36.49
CA ALA A 116 -18.03 -34.76 -35.44
C ALA A 116 -17.32 -34.82 -34.07
N PHE A 117 -17.48 -33.80 -33.26
CA PHE A 117 -16.90 -33.65 -31.93
C PHE A 117 -18.03 -33.57 -30.89
N ASP A 118 -17.88 -34.27 -29.77
CA ASP A 118 -18.84 -34.35 -28.69
C ASP A 118 -18.96 -33.03 -27.92
N LYS A 119 -20.17 -32.46 -27.82
CA LYS A 119 -20.47 -31.23 -27.06
C LYS A 119 -20.67 -31.48 -25.57
N ARG A 120 -20.94 -32.72 -25.15
CA ARG A 120 -21.20 -33.04 -23.74
C ARG A 120 -19.97 -32.77 -22.86
N ASN A 121 -18.79 -32.81 -23.45
CA ASN A 121 -17.59 -32.25 -22.81
C ASN A 121 -17.56 -30.75 -23.13
N THR A 122 -18.11 -29.95 -22.24
CA THR A 122 -18.27 -28.49 -22.43
C THR A 122 -16.95 -27.77 -22.60
N VAL A 123 -15.95 -28.08 -21.74
CA VAL A 123 -14.61 -27.53 -21.82
C VAL A 123 -13.91 -27.90 -23.12
N GLY A 124 -13.92 -29.17 -23.45
CA GLY A 124 -13.32 -29.67 -24.69
C GLY A 124 -13.98 -29.06 -25.91
N SER A 125 -15.30 -28.93 -25.91
CA SER A 125 -16.04 -28.32 -27.01
C SER A 125 -15.69 -26.84 -27.18
N LYS A 126 -15.60 -26.06 -26.10
CA LYS A 126 -15.22 -24.64 -26.14
C LYS A 126 -13.78 -24.43 -26.63
N VAL A 127 -12.87 -25.32 -26.32
CA VAL A 127 -11.50 -25.27 -26.84
C VAL A 127 -11.48 -25.60 -28.34
N ILE A 128 -12.10 -26.73 -28.77
CA ILE A 128 -12.01 -27.20 -30.14
C ILE A 128 -12.91 -26.39 -31.10
N ALA A 129 -14.04 -25.85 -30.61
CA ALA A 129 -14.89 -25.01 -31.44
C ALA A 129 -14.24 -23.77 -32.03
N GLY A 130 -13.18 -23.26 -31.37
CA GLY A 130 -12.38 -22.18 -31.92
C GLY A 130 -11.73 -22.48 -33.29
N LEU A 131 -11.56 -23.74 -33.65
CA LEU A 131 -11.10 -24.13 -34.97
C LEU A 131 -12.12 -23.79 -36.08
N LEU A 132 -13.40 -23.66 -35.74
CA LEU A 132 -14.44 -23.28 -36.69
C LEU A 132 -14.20 -21.90 -37.33
N GLU A 133 -13.49 -21.01 -36.64
CA GLU A 133 -13.09 -19.73 -37.20
C GLU A 133 -12.17 -19.83 -38.42
N TYR A 134 -11.53 -20.99 -38.60
CA TYR A 134 -10.57 -21.28 -39.67
C TYR A 134 -11.13 -22.29 -40.68
N GLU A 135 -12.44 -22.42 -40.76
CA GLU A 135 -13.10 -23.43 -41.60
C GLU A 135 -12.66 -23.37 -43.09
N LYS A 136 -12.37 -22.18 -43.60
CA LYS A 136 -11.91 -22.00 -44.99
C LYS A 136 -10.59 -22.71 -45.26
N THR A 137 -9.63 -22.55 -44.34
CA THR A 137 -8.29 -23.16 -44.44
C THR A 137 -8.34 -24.65 -44.09
N LEU A 138 -9.15 -25.04 -43.09
CA LEU A 138 -9.29 -26.43 -42.66
C LEU A 138 -9.85 -27.35 -43.74
N LYS A 139 -10.70 -26.85 -44.66
CA LYS A 139 -11.18 -27.61 -45.83
C LYS A 139 -10.06 -28.09 -46.75
N ASN A 140 -8.89 -27.49 -46.68
CA ASN A 140 -7.73 -27.83 -47.51
C ASN A 140 -6.70 -28.68 -46.73
N LEU A 141 -6.91 -28.96 -45.45
CA LEU A 141 -5.99 -29.68 -44.56
C LEU A 141 -6.64 -30.98 -44.07
N ASN A 142 -5.85 -32.02 -43.85
CA ASN A 142 -6.33 -33.23 -43.17
C ASN A 142 -6.30 -33.01 -41.65
N LEU A 143 -7.13 -33.71 -40.92
CA LEU A 143 -7.16 -33.65 -39.46
C LEU A 143 -5.76 -33.90 -38.85
N GLN A 144 -5.02 -34.86 -39.40
CA GLN A 144 -3.69 -35.25 -38.90
C GLN A 144 -2.63 -34.18 -39.14
N ASP A 145 -2.81 -33.32 -40.13
CA ASP A 145 -1.86 -32.22 -40.41
C ASP A 145 -1.77 -31.23 -39.23
N LEU A 146 -2.84 -31.11 -38.43
CA LEU A 146 -2.87 -30.28 -37.21
C LEU A 146 -2.03 -30.79 -36.03
N ASN A 147 -1.28 -31.89 -36.22
CA ASN A 147 -0.28 -32.31 -35.25
C ASN A 147 1.10 -31.70 -35.51
N HIS A 148 1.27 -31.03 -36.64
CA HIS A 148 2.53 -30.40 -37.05
C HIS A 148 2.44 -28.90 -36.91
N LYS A 149 3.46 -28.31 -36.27
CA LYS A 149 3.52 -26.85 -36.04
C LYS A 149 3.43 -26.01 -37.33
N ASP A 150 4.02 -26.52 -38.41
CA ASP A 150 4.04 -25.79 -39.70
C ASP A 150 2.65 -25.55 -40.26
N THR A 151 1.70 -26.45 -40.00
CA THR A 151 0.31 -26.29 -40.43
C THR A 151 -0.39 -25.08 -39.78
N TYR A 152 -0.01 -24.78 -38.53
CA TYR A 152 -0.61 -23.64 -37.81
C TYR A 152 -0.15 -22.29 -38.38
N TYR A 153 1.00 -22.21 -39.03
CA TYR A 153 1.41 -20.95 -39.72
C TYR A 153 0.41 -20.59 -40.82
N ILE A 154 -0.15 -21.59 -41.52
CA ILE A 154 -1.21 -21.37 -42.53
C ILE A 154 -2.48 -20.83 -41.89
N LEU A 155 -2.87 -21.35 -40.72
CA LEU A 155 -4.02 -20.85 -39.95
C LEU A 155 -3.77 -19.41 -39.48
N PHE A 156 -2.59 -19.15 -38.95
CA PHE A 156 -2.21 -17.82 -38.46
C PHE A 156 -2.20 -16.77 -39.59
N GLU A 157 -1.77 -17.15 -40.78
CA GLU A 157 -1.74 -16.29 -41.97
C GLU A 157 -3.15 -15.86 -42.40
N GLU A 158 -4.15 -16.74 -42.31
CA GLU A 158 -5.57 -16.43 -42.56
C GLU A 158 -6.06 -15.25 -41.74
N LYS A 159 -5.68 -15.20 -40.47
CA LYS A 159 -6.07 -14.14 -39.50
C LYS A 159 -5.05 -13.01 -39.41
N LYS A 160 -4.07 -12.97 -40.31
CA LYS A 160 -2.96 -11.97 -40.30
C LYS A 160 -2.17 -11.97 -38.97
N ILE A 161 -1.98 -13.13 -38.38
CA ILE A 161 -1.14 -13.35 -37.22
C ILE A 161 0.27 -13.58 -37.72
N THR A 162 1.15 -12.58 -37.56
CA THR A 162 2.52 -12.63 -38.09
C THR A 162 3.44 -13.45 -37.17
N SER A 163 4.64 -13.74 -37.67
CA SER A 163 5.69 -14.46 -36.92
C SER A 163 6.01 -13.81 -35.54
N VAL A 164 5.77 -12.50 -35.39
CA VAL A 164 5.95 -11.78 -34.10
C VAL A 164 4.98 -12.28 -33.05
N TYR A 165 3.71 -12.48 -33.41
CA TYR A 165 2.67 -13.02 -32.49
C TYR A 165 2.95 -14.47 -32.15
N VAL A 166 3.35 -15.28 -33.14
CA VAL A 166 3.68 -16.70 -32.90
C VAL A 166 4.87 -16.82 -31.94
N LYS A 167 5.88 -16.02 -32.13
CA LYS A 167 7.05 -15.96 -31.26
C LYS A 167 6.67 -15.49 -29.84
N GLU A 168 5.74 -14.55 -29.71
CA GLU A 168 5.24 -14.14 -28.41
C GLU A 168 4.46 -15.27 -27.70
N ILE A 169 3.68 -16.09 -28.43
CA ILE A 169 3.03 -17.27 -27.88
C ILE A 169 4.07 -18.25 -27.32
N GLU A 170 5.14 -18.54 -28.08
CA GLU A 170 6.21 -19.44 -27.62
C GLU A 170 6.92 -18.89 -26.38
N LEU A 171 7.26 -17.59 -26.39
CA LEU A 171 7.92 -16.95 -25.25
C LEU A 171 6.99 -16.85 -24.04
N THR A 172 5.70 -16.66 -24.26
CA THR A 172 4.72 -16.69 -23.17
C THR A 172 4.61 -18.08 -22.58
N ASN A 173 4.55 -19.12 -23.40
CA ASN A 173 4.55 -20.51 -22.91
C ASN A 173 5.78 -20.83 -22.05
N GLU A 174 6.94 -20.26 -22.37
CA GLU A 174 8.18 -20.48 -21.62
C GLU A 174 8.29 -19.64 -20.34
N LEU A 175 7.82 -18.38 -20.36
CA LEU A 175 8.11 -17.36 -19.34
C LEU A 175 6.88 -16.89 -18.56
N PHE A 176 5.70 -17.44 -18.79
CA PHE A 176 4.45 -16.96 -18.17
C PHE A 176 4.43 -17.26 -16.67
N VAL A 177 4.86 -18.46 -16.29
CA VAL A 177 4.88 -18.90 -14.90
C VAL A 177 6.26 -18.67 -14.31
N ASP A 178 6.37 -17.76 -13.35
CA ASP A 178 7.60 -17.56 -12.58
C ASP A 178 7.71 -18.57 -11.43
N PRO A 179 8.91 -18.77 -10.84
CA PRO A 179 9.13 -19.78 -9.79
C PRO A 179 8.27 -19.59 -8.53
N ILE A 180 7.89 -18.34 -8.21
CA ILE A 180 7.02 -18.04 -7.07
C ILE A 180 5.59 -18.46 -7.40
N THR A 181 5.10 -18.04 -8.57
CA THR A 181 3.77 -18.42 -9.07
C THR A 181 3.65 -19.94 -9.20
N GLU A 182 4.69 -20.64 -9.69
CA GLU A 182 4.73 -22.09 -9.75
C GLU A 182 4.54 -22.73 -8.36
N SER A 183 5.25 -22.22 -7.35
CA SER A 183 5.11 -22.68 -5.96
C SER A 183 3.69 -22.47 -5.40
N ILE A 184 3.07 -21.34 -5.75
CA ILE A 184 1.68 -21.02 -5.34
C ILE A 184 0.71 -21.98 -6.00
N LEU A 185 0.79 -22.16 -7.32
CA LEU A 185 -0.08 -23.06 -8.09
C LEU A 185 0.01 -24.49 -7.59
N LYS A 186 1.22 -24.99 -7.29
CA LYS A 186 1.42 -26.31 -6.65
C LYS A 186 0.70 -26.42 -5.30
N GLY A 187 0.78 -25.37 -4.47
CA GLY A 187 0.09 -25.33 -3.17
C GLY A 187 -1.44 -25.29 -3.28
N MET A 188 -1.95 -24.85 -4.43
CA MET A 188 -3.39 -24.79 -4.73
C MET A 188 -3.89 -26.02 -5.48
N ASN A 189 -3.03 -26.97 -5.82
CA ASN A 189 -3.31 -28.10 -6.73
C ASN A 189 -3.78 -27.67 -8.14
N GLU A 190 -3.28 -26.51 -8.60
CA GLU A 190 -3.59 -25.97 -9.93
C GLU A 190 -2.46 -26.27 -10.92
N PRO A 191 -2.74 -26.29 -12.25
CA PRO A 191 -1.72 -26.51 -13.26
C PRO A 191 -0.59 -25.49 -13.19
N THR A 192 0.66 -25.96 -13.37
CA THR A 192 1.87 -25.13 -13.31
C THR A 192 2.43 -24.76 -14.68
N THR A 193 1.78 -25.14 -15.77
CA THR A 193 2.18 -24.83 -17.13
C THR A 193 1.21 -23.85 -17.78
N PHE A 194 1.69 -23.03 -18.69
CA PHE A 194 0.84 -22.10 -19.42
C PHE A 194 -0.32 -22.80 -20.15
N THR A 195 -0.03 -23.92 -20.81
CA THR A 195 -1.07 -24.71 -21.52
C THR A 195 -2.11 -25.30 -20.56
N GLY A 196 -1.68 -25.78 -19.40
CA GLY A 196 -2.59 -26.26 -18.35
C GLY A 196 -3.46 -25.13 -17.79
N LEU A 197 -2.89 -23.95 -17.60
CA LEU A 197 -3.64 -22.77 -17.12
C LEU A 197 -4.65 -22.28 -18.15
N LEU A 198 -4.38 -22.37 -19.45
CA LEU A 198 -5.38 -22.04 -20.49
C LEU A 198 -6.60 -22.98 -20.44
N ILE A 199 -6.34 -24.28 -20.24
CA ILE A 199 -7.42 -25.27 -20.08
C ILE A 199 -8.21 -24.97 -18.81
N ARG A 200 -7.50 -24.76 -17.69
CA ARG A 200 -8.15 -24.48 -16.41
C ARG A 200 -8.97 -23.19 -16.44
N ALA A 201 -8.48 -22.15 -17.10
CA ALA A 201 -9.23 -20.91 -17.31
C ALA A 201 -10.51 -21.15 -18.12
N THR A 202 -10.47 -22.02 -19.15
CA THR A 202 -11.66 -22.41 -19.91
C THR A 202 -12.65 -23.19 -19.06
N GLU A 203 -12.19 -24.08 -18.18
CA GLU A 203 -13.04 -24.79 -17.20
C GLU A 203 -13.74 -23.81 -16.26
N MET A 204 -12.98 -22.86 -15.68
CA MET A 204 -13.55 -21.85 -14.79
C MET A 204 -14.61 -20.97 -15.47
N LEU A 205 -14.40 -20.61 -16.75
CA LEU A 205 -15.39 -19.86 -17.52
C LEU A 205 -16.64 -20.69 -17.81
N ASP A 206 -16.52 -22.00 -17.88
CA ASP A 206 -17.67 -22.91 -18.09
C ASP A 206 -18.48 -23.13 -16.82
N ASP A 207 -17.78 -23.40 -15.70
CA ASP A 207 -18.40 -23.75 -14.41
C ASP A 207 -19.05 -22.53 -13.72
N TYR A 208 -18.40 -21.38 -13.77
CA TYR A 208 -18.76 -20.20 -12.97
C TYR A 208 -19.20 -19.01 -13.82
N GLY A 209 -19.15 -19.10 -15.13
CA GLY A 209 -19.29 -17.94 -16.00
C GLY A 209 -18.10 -16.98 -15.80
N TYR A 210 -18.39 -15.70 -15.55
CA TYR A 210 -17.35 -14.76 -15.13
C TYR A 210 -17.18 -14.89 -13.61
N PRO A 211 -15.95 -15.20 -13.11
CA PRO A 211 -15.70 -15.26 -11.68
C PRO A 211 -16.06 -13.92 -11.05
N ASP A 212 -16.63 -13.96 -9.86
CA ASP A 212 -16.91 -12.74 -9.11
C ASP A 212 -15.62 -12.02 -8.81
N SER A 213 -15.48 -10.86 -9.42
CA SER A 213 -14.25 -10.06 -9.31
C SER A 213 -14.06 -9.41 -7.94
N GLN A 214 -14.99 -9.62 -7.01
CA GLN A 214 -14.94 -9.11 -5.65
C GLN A 214 -14.67 -10.22 -4.64
N ASP A 215 -14.83 -11.48 -5.01
CA ASP A 215 -14.62 -12.61 -4.10
C ASP A 215 -13.14 -12.80 -3.76
N LEU A 216 -12.74 -12.40 -2.54
CA LEU A 216 -11.38 -12.55 -2.03
C LEU A 216 -10.94 -14.01 -1.90
N THR A 217 -11.87 -14.98 -1.79
CA THR A 217 -11.52 -16.41 -1.71
C THR A 217 -10.96 -16.95 -3.03
N GLN A 218 -11.27 -16.26 -4.15
CA GLN A 218 -10.76 -16.56 -5.49
C GLN A 218 -9.54 -15.71 -5.88
N MET A 219 -9.08 -14.85 -4.97
CA MET A 219 -7.94 -13.96 -5.15
C MET A 219 -6.93 -14.16 -4.02
N ARG A 220 -5.82 -13.47 -4.11
CA ARG A 220 -4.88 -13.36 -3.00
C ARG A 220 -4.38 -11.92 -2.82
N ILE A 221 -4.10 -11.55 -1.61
CA ILE A 221 -3.47 -10.27 -1.29
C ILE A 221 -1.97 -10.45 -1.45
N ARG A 222 -1.40 -9.90 -2.51
CA ARG A 222 0.05 -9.99 -2.79
C ARG A 222 0.83 -9.09 -1.84
N GLY A 223 1.92 -9.61 -1.31
CA GLY A 223 2.77 -8.91 -0.35
C GLY A 223 4.22 -8.75 -0.83
N TYR A 224 5.14 -9.17 -0.02
CA TYR A 224 6.59 -8.98 -0.18
C TYR A 224 7.18 -9.54 -1.49
N GLU A 225 6.60 -10.56 -2.06
CA GLU A 225 7.06 -11.17 -3.31
C GLU A 225 6.86 -10.27 -4.55
N ARG A 226 6.16 -9.15 -4.43
CA ARG A 226 5.98 -8.21 -5.55
C ARG A 226 7.30 -7.68 -6.09
N ILE A 227 8.28 -7.42 -5.23
CA ILE A 227 9.62 -6.97 -5.66
C ILE A 227 10.28 -8.04 -6.53
N ALA A 228 10.22 -9.31 -6.12
CA ALA A 228 10.70 -10.41 -6.93
C ALA A 228 9.96 -10.51 -8.27
N GLY A 229 8.66 -10.23 -8.30
CA GLY A 229 7.84 -10.14 -9.50
C GLY A 229 8.31 -9.06 -10.48
N PHE A 230 8.66 -7.87 -10.00
CA PHE A 230 9.24 -6.80 -10.84
C PHE A 230 10.58 -7.22 -11.44
N ILE A 231 11.46 -7.83 -10.64
CA ILE A 231 12.75 -8.34 -11.12
C ILE A 231 12.55 -9.42 -12.19
N TYR A 232 11.65 -10.37 -11.95
CA TYR A 232 11.34 -11.42 -12.91
C TYR A 232 10.77 -10.86 -14.21
N LYS A 233 9.87 -9.89 -14.16
CA LYS A 233 9.30 -9.23 -15.33
C LYS A 233 10.38 -8.58 -16.20
N GLU A 234 11.36 -7.91 -15.58
CA GLU A 234 12.48 -7.30 -16.31
C GLU A 234 13.42 -8.36 -16.90
N LEU A 235 13.69 -9.44 -16.16
CA LEU A 235 14.42 -10.60 -16.69
C LEU A 235 13.72 -11.20 -17.90
N ALA A 236 12.43 -11.47 -17.81
CA ALA A 236 11.62 -12.01 -18.91
C ALA A 236 11.62 -11.07 -20.12
N ARG A 237 11.50 -9.74 -19.91
CA ARG A 237 11.58 -8.72 -20.95
C ARG A 237 12.94 -8.74 -21.66
N SER A 238 14.03 -8.81 -20.88
CA SER A 238 15.39 -8.85 -21.43
C SER A 238 15.64 -10.13 -22.22
N ILE A 239 15.18 -11.29 -21.75
CA ILE A 239 15.26 -12.56 -22.45
C ILE A 239 14.43 -12.53 -23.73
N LYS A 240 13.20 -12.02 -23.71
CA LYS A 240 12.36 -11.85 -24.89
C LYS A 240 13.03 -10.94 -25.91
N THR A 241 13.59 -9.82 -25.49
CA THR A 241 14.32 -8.88 -26.35
C THR A 241 15.56 -9.55 -26.97
N PHE A 242 16.33 -10.28 -26.19
CA PHE A 242 17.49 -11.04 -26.66
C PHE A 242 17.09 -12.08 -27.71
N LYS A 243 16.10 -12.93 -27.43
CA LYS A 243 15.62 -13.96 -28.37
C LYS A 243 15.06 -13.33 -29.67
N ASN A 244 14.44 -12.17 -29.59
CA ASN A 244 13.91 -11.46 -30.77
C ASN A 244 14.98 -10.79 -31.60
N LYS A 245 16.04 -10.25 -31.01
CA LYS A 245 17.13 -9.54 -31.72
C LYS A 245 18.31 -10.44 -32.13
N ASN A 246 18.40 -11.64 -31.57
CA ASN A 246 19.58 -12.51 -31.76
C ASN A 246 19.53 -13.31 -33.06
N ILE A 247 19.12 -12.67 -34.17
CA ILE A 247 19.11 -13.28 -35.52
C ILE A 247 20.52 -13.55 -35.99
N ASN A 248 21.53 -12.77 -35.55
CA ASN A 248 22.91 -12.84 -35.99
C ASN A 248 23.94 -13.24 -34.93
N GLY A 249 23.50 -13.77 -33.76
CA GLY A 249 24.38 -14.25 -32.70
C GLY A 249 25.21 -13.19 -31.97
N ARG A 250 24.92 -11.89 -32.14
CA ARG A 250 25.68 -10.75 -31.57
C ARG A 250 24.95 -10.02 -30.44
N SER A 251 23.75 -10.42 -30.08
CA SER A 251 22.99 -9.77 -29.01
C SER A 251 23.47 -10.24 -27.65
N LYS A 252 23.35 -9.38 -26.63
CA LYS A 252 23.59 -9.68 -25.22
C LYS A 252 22.28 -9.57 -24.45
N VAL A 253 22.14 -10.34 -23.39
CA VAL A 253 21.08 -10.10 -22.40
C VAL A 253 21.51 -8.88 -21.59
N ASP A 254 20.73 -7.82 -21.67
CA ASP A 254 20.98 -6.57 -20.96
C ASP A 254 19.92 -6.39 -19.87
N LEU A 255 20.38 -6.26 -18.65
CA LEU A 255 19.56 -6.04 -17.46
C LEU A 255 19.90 -4.66 -16.91
N GLY A 256 18.99 -3.72 -17.07
CA GLY A 256 19.13 -2.39 -16.50
C GLY A 256 18.64 -2.35 -15.05
N PRO A 257 19.52 -2.19 -14.02
CA PRO A 257 19.07 -2.00 -12.63
C PRO A 257 18.14 -0.80 -12.50
N TYR A 258 18.36 0.24 -13.28
CA TYR A 258 17.53 1.43 -13.34
C TYR A 258 16.12 1.16 -13.87
N ASP A 259 15.94 0.23 -14.80
CA ASP A 259 14.63 -0.16 -15.32
C ASP A 259 13.82 -0.87 -14.25
N ILE A 260 14.45 -1.73 -13.44
CA ILE A 260 13.82 -2.39 -12.29
C ILE A 260 13.38 -1.34 -11.26
N TRP A 261 14.27 -0.42 -10.91
CA TRP A 261 13.98 0.66 -9.96
C TRP A 261 12.84 1.56 -10.44
N ASN A 262 12.84 1.96 -11.71
CA ASN A 262 11.76 2.73 -12.30
C ASN A 262 10.43 1.98 -12.32
N ALA A 263 10.43 0.69 -12.60
CA ALA A 263 9.22 -0.14 -12.57
C ALA A 263 8.62 -0.17 -11.16
N ILE A 264 9.46 -0.27 -10.13
CA ILE A 264 9.03 -0.24 -8.73
C ILE A 264 8.45 1.15 -8.39
N ILE A 265 9.18 2.24 -8.63
CA ILE A 265 8.73 3.61 -8.24
C ILE A 265 7.47 4.05 -8.98
N LYS A 266 7.31 3.63 -10.25
CA LYS A 266 6.13 3.99 -11.06
C LYS A 266 4.90 3.14 -10.77
N ASP A 267 5.00 2.14 -9.92
CA ASP A 267 3.85 1.34 -9.54
C ASP A 267 2.86 2.18 -8.71
N ASN A 268 1.60 2.22 -9.13
CA ASN A 268 0.55 3.04 -8.50
C ASN A 268 0.20 2.62 -7.06
N SER A 269 0.70 1.48 -6.59
CA SER A 269 0.50 1.01 -5.22
C SER A 269 1.62 1.41 -4.27
N ILE A 270 2.70 2.05 -4.77
CA ILE A 270 3.80 2.52 -3.94
C ILE A 270 3.46 3.87 -3.35
N LYS A 271 3.71 4.01 -2.06
CA LYS A 271 3.60 5.25 -1.32
C LYS A 271 4.89 5.54 -0.57
N LEU A 272 5.16 6.82 -0.33
CA LEU A 272 6.19 7.24 0.61
C LEU A 272 5.75 6.91 2.02
N VAL A 273 6.68 6.41 2.83
CA VAL A 273 6.43 6.16 4.26
C VAL A 273 6.37 7.50 4.99
N GLU A 274 5.37 7.64 5.85
CA GLU A 274 5.18 8.78 6.73
C GLU A 274 5.37 8.35 8.18
N ASP A 275 6.42 8.86 8.81
CA ASP A 275 6.81 8.48 10.16
C ASP A 275 6.24 9.46 11.20
N ILE A 276 4.92 9.73 11.16
CA ILE A 276 4.27 10.68 12.07
C ILE A 276 3.98 10.04 13.41
N ASN A 277 3.28 8.90 13.41
CA ASN A 277 2.85 8.22 14.62
C ASN A 277 2.70 6.69 14.39
N PRO A 278 2.62 5.89 15.47
CA PRO A 278 2.52 4.44 15.38
C PRO A 278 1.26 3.92 14.67
N VAL A 279 0.15 4.65 14.74
CA VAL A 279 -1.11 4.25 14.10
C VAL A 279 -1.04 4.45 12.59
N GLN A 280 -0.41 5.55 12.15
CA GLN A 280 -0.15 5.79 10.72
C GLN A 280 0.78 4.69 10.14
N ASP A 281 1.83 4.31 10.86
CA ASP A 281 2.73 3.23 10.45
C ASP A 281 1.98 1.89 10.27
N LEU A 282 1.08 1.54 11.19
CA LEU A 282 0.22 0.36 11.06
C LEU A 282 -0.73 0.48 9.88
N LYS A 283 -1.41 1.62 9.77
CA LYS A 283 -2.40 1.89 8.72
C LYS A 283 -1.78 1.76 7.32
N GLU A 284 -0.60 2.34 7.09
CA GLU A 284 0.06 2.26 5.78
C GLU A 284 0.50 0.83 5.42
N ARG A 285 0.79 -0.01 6.40
CA ARG A 285 1.11 -1.44 6.18
C ARG A 285 -0.14 -2.31 6.02
N ASP A 286 -1.27 -1.89 6.56
CA ASP A 286 -2.54 -2.61 6.45
C ASP A 286 -3.32 -2.24 5.18
N VAL A 287 -2.82 -1.31 4.34
CA VAL A 287 -3.48 -0.92 3.09
C VAL A 287 -3.49 -2.06 2.08
N VAL A 288 -4.67 -2.31 1.53
CA VAL A 288 -4.89 -3.20 0.39
C VAL A 288 -5.53 -2.39 -0.73
N THR A 289 -5.03 -2.55 -1.95
CA THR A 289 -5.54 -1.82 -3.11
C THR A 289 -5.76 -2.74 -4.31
N TYR A 290 -6.78 -2.47 -5.10
CA TYR A 290 -6.99 -3.11 -6.40
C TYR A 290 -6.08 -2.53 -7.49
N VAL A 291 -5.42 -1.41 -7.24
CA VAL A 291 -4.54 -0.71 -8.18
C VAL A 291 -3.11 -1.26 -8.07
N GLY A 292 -2.34 -1.11 -9.13
CA GLY A 292 -0.94 -1.53 -9.19
C GLY A 292 -0.67 -2.57 -10.26
N GLU A 293 0.53 -3.10 -10.31
CA GLU A 293 0.93 -4.08 -11.32
C GLU A 293 0.06 -5.35 -11.28
N GLY A 294 -0.57 -5.66 -12.42
CA GLY A 294 -1.53 -6.76 -12.54
C GLY A 294 -2.87 -6.52 -11.85
N GLY A 295 -3.13 -5.29 -11.37
CA GLY A 295 -4.39 -4.84 -10.84
C GLY A 295 -5.24 -4.10 -11.88
N ARG A 296 -6.24 -3.35 -11.39
CA ARG A 296 -7.13 -2.54 -12.21
C ARG A 296 -6.67 -1.09 -12.24
N ASP A 297 -7.00 -0.38 -13.31
CA ASP A 297 -6.87 1.06 -13.31
C ASP A 297 -7.93 1.69 -12.39
N LYS A 298 -7.53 2.72 -11.63
CA LYS A 298 -8.40 3.41 -10.68
C LYS A 298 -9.73 3.87 -11.32
N GLY A 299 -9.69 4.37 -12.55
CA GLY A 299 -10.86 4.80 -13.31
C GLY A 299 -11.78 3.68 -13.78
N ALA A 300 -11.26 2.44 -13.82
CA ALA A 300 -12.02 1.25 -14.24
C ALA A 300 -12.79 0.56 -13.10
N ILE A 301 -12.61 1.01 -11.84
CA ILE A 301 -13.30 0.45 -10.67
C ILE A 301 -14.67 1.11 -10.56
N GLN A 302 -15.68 0.41 -11.02
CA GLN A 302 -17.08 0.87 -10.99
C GLN A 302 -17.66 0.85 -9.57
N LYS A 303 -18.82 1.49 -9.39
CA LYS A 303 -19.49 1.61 -8.09
C LYS A 303 -19.82 0.24 -7.47
N GLU A 304 -20.25 -0.70 -8.27
CA GLU A 304 -20.58 -2.07 -7.85
C GLU A 304 -19.36 -2.80 -7.29
N ALA A 305 -18.20 -2.62 -7.89
CA ALA A 305 -16.93 -3.19 -7.43
C ALA A 305 -16.36 -2.51 -6.18
N ARG A 306 -16.98 -1.44 -5.69
CA ARG A 306 -16.62 -0.72 -4.46
C ARG A 306 -17.51 -1.08 -3.27
N SER A 307 -18.43 -2.02 -3.43
CA SER A 307 -19.25 -2.53 -2.33
C SER A 307 -18.45 -3.53 -1.49
N PHE A 308 -18.81 -3.65 -0.22
CA PHE A 308 -18.26 -4.67 0.67
C PHE A 308 -18.85 -6.02 0.26
N HIS A 309 -18.00 -7.03 0.05
CA HIS A 309 -18.37 -8.39 -0.30
C HIS A 309 -18.34 -9.29 0.94
N ASP A 310 -19.15 -10.36 0.96
CA ASP A 310 -19.18 -11.29 2.09
C ASP A 310 -17.83 -11.94 2.37
N SER A 311 -16.99 -12.15 1.35
CA SER A 311 -15.63 -12.68 1.50
C SER A 311 -14.64 -11.68 2.11
N ASP A 312 -14.98 -10.38 2.17
CA ASP A 312 -14.13 -9.37 2.81
C ASP A 312 -14.19 -9.48 4.33
N PHE A 313 -15.27 -10.07 4.86
CA PHE A 313 -15.49 -10.18 6.29
C PHE A 313 -14.40 -11.00 6.99
N GLY A 314 -13.77 -10.40 8.00
CA GLY A 314 -12.64 -11.01 8.72
C GLY A 314 -11.27 -10.81 8.06
N VAL A 315 -11.20 -10.07 6.95
CA VAL A 315 -9.95 -9.72 6.27
C VAL A 315 -9.86 -8.21 6.06
N ILE A 316 -10.90 -7.62 5.49
CA ILE A 316 -11.02 -6.18 5.28
C ILE A 316 -11.83 -5.58 6.43
N SER A 317 -11.32 -4.49 7.00
CA SER A 317 -11.97 -3.78 8.11
C SER A 317 -12.97 -2.73 7.64
N GLU A 318 -13.63 -2.07 8.59
CA GLU A 318 -14.51 -0.92 8.38
C GLU A 318 -13.77 0.32 7.86
N ALA A 319 -12.46 0.36 8.02
CA ALA A 319 -11.66 1.55 7.71
C ALA A 319 -11.55 1.79 6.20
N THR A 320 -11.76 3.02 5.80
CA THR A 320 -11.61 3.48 4.41
C THR A 320 -11.11 4.93 4.39
N VAL A 321 -10.63 5.37 3.24
CA VAL A 321 -10.28 6.78 3.02
C VAL A 321 -11.54 7.62 2.82
N ASP A 322 -11.46 8.91 3.16
CA ASP A 322 -12.54 9.87 2.96
C ASP A 322 -12.24 10.74 1.72
N SER A 323 -12.26 10.11 0.55
CA SER A 323 -11.94 10.77 -0.73
C SER A 323 -12.54 10.01 -1.92
N SER A 324 -12.17 10.40 -3.14
CA SER A 324 -12.51 9.65 -4.36
C SER A 324 -12.02 8.19 -4.37
N ASP A 325 -11.12 7.84 -3.47
CA ASP A 325 -10.50 6.51 -3.34
C ASP A 325 -11.24 5.59 -2.36
N VAL A 326 -12.41 6.00 -1.88
CA VAL A 326 -13.29 5.17 -1.05
C VAL A 326 -13.48 3.82 -1.72
N ALA A 327 -13.19 2.74 -0.97
CA ALA A 327 -13.25 1.34 -1.38
C ALA A 327 -12.35 0.95 -2.58
N VAL A 328 -11.52 1.85 -3.09
CA VAL A 328 -10.38 1.52 -3.98
C VAL A 328 -9.19 1.07 -3.14
N ASN A 329 -8.93 1.82 -2.07
CA ASN A 329 -7.99 1.46 -1.03
C ASN A 329 -8.80 1.04 0.20
N ALA A 330 -8.59 -0.18 0.63
CA ALA A 330 -9.16 -0.76 1.85
C ALA A 330 -8.05 -0.98 2.88
N TYR A 331 -8.44 -1.26 4.11
CA TYR A 331 -7.49 -1.56 5.19
C TYR A 331 -7.82 -2.92 5.77
N MET A 332 -6.81 -3.75 5.95
CA MET A 332 -6.97 -5.05 6.62
C MET A 332 -7.44 -4.86 8.06
N SER A 333 -8.11 -5.86 8.58
CA SER A 333 -8.45 -5.93 10.00
C SER A 333 -7.17 -6.07 10.87
N ALA A 334 -7.30 -5.84 12.16
CA ALA A 334 -6.18 -5.99 13.09
C ALA A 334 -5.64 -7.42 13.18
N ASN A 335 -6.45 -8.42 12.82
CA ASN A 335 -6.06 -9.83 12.76
C ASN A 335 -6.73 -10.51 11.56
N PRO A 336 -6.26 -10.25 10.31
CA PRO A 336 -6.89 -10.78 9.11
C PRO A 336 -6.73 -12.30 9.00
N ASN A 337 -7.78 -12.98 8.51
CA ASN A 337 -7.81 -14.43 8.37
C ASN A 337 -7.08 -14.90 7.10
N PHE A 338 -5.76 -14.97 7.14
CA PHE A 338 -4.96 -15.57 6.07
C PHE A 338 -4.73 -17.06 6.28
N VAL A 339 -4.92 -17.84 5.21
CA VAL A 339 -4.63 -19.28 5.21
C VAL A 339 -3.12 -19.54 5.17
N ASN A 340 -2.38 -18.69 4.47
CA ASN A 340 -0.94 -18.83 4.31
C ASN A 340 -0.23 -17.48 4.12
N LEU A 341 1.10 -17.51 4.17
CA LEU A 341 1.95 -16.32 3.98
C LEU A 341 1.91 -15.73 2.56
N ARG A 342 1.26 -16.40 1.62
CA ARG A 342 1.08 -15.94 0.24
C ARG A 342 -0.16 -15.06 0.06
N GLY A 343 -0.87 -14.77 1.16
CA GLY A 343 -2.03 -13.89 1.15
C GLY A 343 -3.32 -14.53 0.64
N MET A 344 -3.42 -15.86 0.70
CA MET A 344 -4.67 -16.57 0.44
C MET A 344 -5.62 -16.38 1.60
N VAL A 345 -6.87 -16.07 1.29
CA VAL A 345 -7.94 -15.83 2.25
C VAL A 345 -8.78 -17.09 2.38
N GLY A 346 -9.08 -17.49 3.60
CA GLY A 346 -9.96 -18.63 3.91
C GLY A 346 -11.37 -18.20 4.24
N LYS A 347 -12.31 -19.15 4.15
CA LYS A 347 -13.66 -18.96 4.69
C LYS A 347 -13.58 -18.74 6.19
N LEU A 348 -14.36 -17.80 6.68
CA LEU A 348 -14.38 -17.45 8.08
C LEU A 348 -15.23 -18.45 8.86
N GLU A 349 -14.60 -19.16 9.80
CA GLU A 349 -15.30 -20.10 10.68
C GLU A 349 -15.65 -19.48 12.03
N ASN A 350 -14.75 -18.66 12.60
CA ASN A 350 -14.93 -18.02 13.90
C ASN A 350 -14.44 -16.57 13.85
N VAL A 351 -15.29 -15.63 14.26
CA VAL A 351 -14.99 -14.20 14.25
C VAL A 351 -14.79 -13.69 15.67
N ASN A 352 -13.71 -12.95 15.88
CA ASN A 352 -13.52 -12.12 17.08
C ASN A 352 -13.39 -10.64 16.66
N THR A 353 -13.53 -9.72 17.61
CA THR A 353 -13.48 -8.28 17.35
C THR A 353 -12.20 -7.83 16.60
N PRO A 354 -10.98 -8.26 17.00
CA PRO A 354 -9.77 -7.92 16.26
C PRO A 354 -9.73 -8.46 14.81
N GLY A 355 -10.46 -9.54 14.54
CA GLY A 355 -10.58 -10.13 13.21
C GLY A 355 -11.51 -9.37 12.26
N VAL A 356 -12.27 -8.39 12.78
CA VAL A 356 -13.24 -7.61 11.99
C VAL A 356 -12.83 -6.14 11.92
N LEU A 357 -12.42 -5.56 13.03
CA LEU A 357 -12.15 -4.12 13.14
C LEU A 357 -10.69 -3.78 12.80
N SER A 358 -10.48 -2.53 12.37
CA SER A 358 -9.14 -1.96 12.18
C SER A 358 -8.38 -1.83 13.50
N ALA A 359 -7.06 -1.66 13.41
CA ALA A 359 -6.23 -1.38 14.59
C ALA A 359 -6.68 -0.12 15.33
N SER A 360 -7.08 0.92 14.62
CA SER A 360 -7.58 2.17 15.21
C SER A 360 -8.91 1.98 15.95
N ALA A 361 -9.84 1.23 15.37
CA ALA A 361 -11.12 0.93 16.02
C ALA A 361 -10.92 0.10 17.28
N ASN A 362 -9.97 -0.86 17.26
CA ASN A 362 -9.59 -1.64 18.44
C ASN A 362 -8.89 -0.80 19.52
N LEU A 363 -8.29 0.35 19.18
CA LEU A 363 -7.72 1.30 20.15
C LEU A 363 -8.76 2.24 20.76
N ALA A 364 -9.98 2.28 20.24
CA ALA A 364 -11.00 3.22 20.66
C ALA A 364 -12.00 2.54 21.61
N PRO A 365 -11.98 2.85 22.91
CA PRO A 365 -12.98 2.34 23.85
C PRO A 365 -14.40 2.70 23.41
N PHE A 366 -15.32 1.75 23.55
CA PHE A 366 -16.75 1.88 23.21
C PHE A 366 -17.06 2.19 21.75
N SER A 367 -16.09 2.04 20.83
CA SER A 367 -16.31 2.29 19.37
C SER A 367 -17.46 1.45 18.80
N VAL A 368 -17.69 0.25 19.32
CA VAL A 368 -18.80 -0.64 18.92
C VAL A 368 -20.20 -0.10 19.27
N MET A 369 -20.28 0.96 20.07
CA MET A 369 -21.53 1.64 20.43
C MET A 369 -21.88 2.78 19.46
N ASP A 370 -20.98 3.10 18.54
CA ASP A 370 -21.14 4.17 17.55
C ASP A 370 -21.47 3.60 16.17
N ASP A 371 -22.01 4.43 15.28
CA ASP A 371 -22.27 4.07 13.90
C ASP A 371 -20.95 3.79 13.14
N GLY A 372 -20.96 2.84 12.19
CA GLY A 372 -19.77 2.43 11.43
C GLY A 372 -19.06 3.58 10.74
N LYS A 373 -19.78 4.58 10.24
CA LYS A 373 -19.22 5.84 9.72
C LYS A 373 -18.33 6.54 10.75
N ARG A 374 -18.76 6.58 12.01
CA ARG A 374 -18.04 7.23 13.12
C ARG A 374 -16.82 6.43 13.52
N VAL A 375 -16.90 5.10 13.48
CA VAL A 375 -15.75 4.22 13.71
C VAL A 375 -14.68 4.44 12.62
N ASN A 376 -15.07 4.64 11.36
CA ASN A 376 -14.10 4.99 10.31
C ASN A 376 -13.40 6.34 10.57
N PHE A 377 -14.09 7.35 11.12
CA PHE A 377 -13.44 8.61 11.49
C PHE A 377 -12.38 8.44 12.58
N VAL A 378 -12.53 7.47 13.49
CA VAL A 378 -11.46 7.13 14.46
C VAL A 378 -10.17 6.75 13.73
N ASN A 379 -10.24 5.91 12.70
CA ASN A 379 -9.08 5.51 11.93
C ASN A 379 -8.40 6.70 11.23
N ILE A 380 -9.18 7.58 10.63
CA ILE A 380 -8.66 8.78 9.94
C ILE A 380 -7.98 9.71 10.94
N MET A 381 -8.61 9.98 12.08
CA MET A 381 -8.10 10.94 13.05
C MET A 381 -6.87 10.41 13.81
N ASN A 382 -6.88 9.17 14.26
CA ASN A 382 -5.76 8.59 15.00
C ASN A 382 -4.49 8.49 14.13
N SER A 383 -4.62 8.32 12.84
CA SER A 383 -3.47 8.29 11.92
C SER A 383 -2.82 9.67 11.71
N HIS A 384 -3.50 10.77 12.05
CA HIS A 384 -3.00 12.14 11.91
C HIS A 384 -2.50 12.77 13.21
N ILE A 385 -2.47 12.01 14.31
CA ILE A 385 -1.99 12.49 15.61
C ILE A 385 -0.47 12.76 15.53
N VAL A 386 -0.05 13.93 15.99
CA VAL A 386 1.36 14.27 16.18
C VAL A 386 1.74 14.08 17.65
N ALA A 387 3.00 13.80 17.92
CA ALA A 387 3.49 13.66 19.30
C ALA A 387 3.32 14.98 20.08
N ALA A 388 2.74 14.90 21.27
CA ALA A 388 2.67 16.02 22.22
C ALA A 388 3.30 15.63 23.56
N GLU A 389 3.99 16.57 24.22
CA GLU A 389 4.70 16.29 25.47
C GLU A 389 3.79 15.79 26.60
N GLY A 390 2.52 16.22 26.61
CA GLY A 390 1.56 15.86 27.65
C GLY A 390 0.88 14.50 27.49
N TYR A 391 1.29 13.66 26.54
CA TYR A 391 0.65 12.36 26.35
C TYR A 391 0.85 11.40 27.53
N GLU A 392 -0.22 10.70 27.86
CA GLU A 392 -0.33 9.72 28.93
C GLU A 392 -0.95 8.42 28.40
N ALA A 393 -0.72 7.30 29.07
CA ALA A 393 -1.43 6.06 28.77
C ALA A 393 -2.93 6.19 29.13
N PRO A 394 -3.86 5.74 28.29
CA PRO A 394 -5.27 5.85 28.57
C PRO A 394 -5.67 5.04 29.82
N ILE A 395 -6.44 5.65 30.72
CA ILE A 395 -7.02 4.96 31.90
C ILE A 395 -8.16 4.05 31.44
N VAL A 396 -9.04 4.58 30.56
CA VAL A 396 -10.08 3.81 29.88
C VAL A 396 -9.49 3.30 28.60
N ARG A 397 -9.24 1.99 28.51
CA ARG A 397 -8.53 1.37 27.41
C ARG A 397 -9.11 0.00 27.06
N THR A 398 -8.84 -0.45 25.85
CA THR A 398 -9.33 -1.73 25.32
C THR A 398 -8.39 -2.90 25.61
N GLY A 399 -7.12 -2.62 25.87
CA GLY A 399 -6.02 -3.59 25.94
C GLY A 399 -5.25 -3.73 24.62
N TYR A 400 -5.73 -3.19 23.50
CA TYR A 400 -5.02 -3.21 22.24
C TYR A 400 -3.78 -2.31 22.24
N GLU A 401 -3.72 -1.34 23.14
CA GLU A 401 -2.59 -0.44 23.39
C GLU A 401 -1.27 -1.18 23.68
N TYR A 402 -1.34 -2.41 24.18
CA TYR A 402 -0.18 -3.28 24.41
C TYR A 402 0.29 -4.01 23.13
N MET A 403 -0.57 -4.08 22.12
CA MET A 403 -0.27 -4.79 20.88
C MET A 403 0.39 -3.88 19.85
N VAL A 404 0.14 -2.57 19.90
CA VAL A 404 0.61 -1.60 18.90
C VAL A 404 2.13 -1.64 18.76
N ALA A 405 2.88 -1.60 19.89
CA ALA A 405 4.34 -1.64 19.87
C ALA A 405 4.92 -2.89 19.19
N LYS A 406 4.20 -4.04 19.28
CA LYS A 406 4.65 -5.31 18.69
C LYS A 406 4.48 -5.39 17.18
N ARG A 407 3.72 -4.48 16.60
CA ARG A 407 3.39 -4.45 15.16
C ARG A 407 4.08 -3.32 14.41
N ASN A 408 4.74 -2.40 15.09
CA ASN A 408 5.36 -1.22 14.50
C ASN A 408 6.77 -1.49 13.94
N THR A 409 7.27 -0.54 13.15
CA THR A 409 8.65 -0.51 12.66
C THR A 409 9.61 -0.02 13.76
N ASP A 410 10.92 -0.19 13.55
CA ASP A 410 11.98 0.25 14.48
C ASP A 410 11.95 1.76 14.77
N MET A 411 11.31 2.57 13.94
CA MET A 411 11.08 4.00 14.19
C MET A 411 10.19 4.22 15.42
N PHE A 412 9.30 3.27 15.72
CA PHE A 412 8.38 3.37 16.86
C PHE A 412 8.65 2.32 17.92
N ALA A 413 8.92 1.07 17.57
CA ALA A 413 9.21 0.03 18.54
C ALA A 413 10.05 -1.10 17.93
N PHE A 414 11.09 -1.51 18.63
CA PHE A 414 11.92 -2.65 18.29
C PHE A 414 11.50 -3.86 19.13
N THR A 415 10.88 -4.82 18.49
CA THR A 415 10.33 -6.03 19.13
C THR A 415 11.18 -7.25 18.78
N ALA A 416 11.41 -8.13 19.75
CA ALA A 416 12.20 -9.33 19.60
C ALA A 416 11.55 -10.35 18.64
N GLU A 417 12.24 -10.73 17.57
CA GLU A 417 11.82 -11.79 16.63
C GLU A 417 11.85 -13.20 17.29
N ASP A 418 12.77 -13.40 18.23
CA ASP A 418 12.96 -14.64 18.97
C ASP A 418 13.51 -14.33 20.37
N ALA A 419 13.57 -15.31 21.26
CA ALA A 419 14.22 -15.17 22.55
C ALA A 419 15.74 -14.97 22.40
N GLY A 420 16.34 -14.23 23.34
CA GLY A 420 17.76 -13.94 23.24
C GLY A 420 18.31 -13.16 24.43
N LYS A 421 19.47 -12.53 24.22
CA LYS A 421 20.20 -11.78 25.23
C LYS A 421 20.67 -10.42 24.67
N VAL A 422 20.66 -9.41 25.51
CA VAL A 422 21.22 -8.10 25.19
C VAL A 422 22.73 -8.16 25.27
N ILE A 423 23.43 -7.87 24.16
CA ILE A 423 24.88 -7.87 24.08
C ILE A 423 25.47 -6.57 24.60
N SER A 424 24.95 -5.44 24.11
CA SER A 424 25.42 -4.13 24.52
C SER A 424 24.31 -3.08 24.47
N VAL A 425 24.39 -2.13 25.38
CA VAL A 425 23.56 -0.94 25.40
C VAL A 425 24.47 0.27 25.53
N THR A 426 24.35 1.22 24.64
CA THR A 426 25.02 2.52 24.68
C THR A 426 23.97 3.63 24.64
N ASN A 427 24.38 4.88 24.77
CA ASN A 427 23.47 6.01 24.60
C ASN A 427 23.00 6.22 23.15
N LYS A 428 23.56 5.47 22.18
CA LYS A 428 23.26 5.58 20.75
C LYS A 428 22.75 4.30 20.10
N GLY A 429 22.73 3.17 20.83
CA GLY A 429 22.21 1.92 20.27
C GLY A 429 22.17 0.77 21.25
N ILE A 430 21.31 -0.19 20.94
CA ILE A 430 21.22 -1.48 21.59
C ILE A 430 21.54 -2.57 20.56
N ILE A 431 22.32 -3.58 20.97
CA ILE A 431 22.62 -4.76 20.17
C ILE A 431 22.16 -5.99 20.94
N VAL A 432 21.42 -6.84 20.29
CA VAL A 432 20.89 -8.09 20.83
C VAL A 432 21.36 -9.29 20.02
N GLU A 433 21.46 -10.45 20.66
CA GLU A 433 21.75 -11.72 20.01
C GLU A 433 20.62 -12.69 20.34
N TYR A 434 19.99 -13.22 19.30
CA TYR A 434 18.93 -14.22 19.42
C TYR A 434 19.54 -15.62 19.65
N ASN A 435 18.73 -16.55 20.17
CA ASN A 435 19.18 -17.92 20.43
C ASN A 435 19.69 -18.66 19.18
N ASN A 436 19.28 -18.24 18.01
CA ASN A 436 19.77 -18.74 16.71
C ASN A 436 21.12 -18.16 16.26
N GLY A 437 21.75 -17.31 17.08
CA GLY A 437 23.02 -16.64 16.78
C GLY A 437 22.91 -15.39 15.90
N LYS A 438 21.73 -15.04 15.42
CA LYS A 438 21.51 -13.80 14.64
C LYS A 438 21.63 -12.61 15.57
N ARG A 439 22.38 -11.58 15.15
CA ARG A 439 22.45 -10.30 15.84
C ARG A 439 21.59 -9.25 15.17
N ALA A 440 20.89 -8.48 15.96
CA ALA A 440 20.10 -7.34 15.53
C ALA A 440 20.36 -6.14 16.46
N GLY A 441 20.02 -4.95 16.00
CA GLY A 441 20.15 -3.77 16.82
C GLY A 441 19.42 -2.56 16.24
N VAL A 442 19.14 -1.60 17.11
CA VAL A 442 18.46 -0.36 16.75
C VAL A 442 19.18 0.84 17.35
N GLU A 443 19.13 1.96 16.66
CA GLU A 443 19.65 3.24 17.15
C GLU A 443 18.78 3.78 18.28
N LEU A 444 19.40 4.26 19.34
CA LEU A 444 18.76 4.91 20.48
C LEU A 444 19.01 6.42 20.44
N GLY A 445 18.16 7.15 21.11
CA GLY A 445 18.21 8.60 21.18
C GLY A 445 17.31 9.28 20.15
N ARG A 446 17.70 10.48 19.72
CA ARG A 446 16.93 11.28 18.80
C ARG A 446 17.06 10.74 17.37
N VAL A 447 15.91 10.45 16.75
CA VAL A 447 15.76 10.13 15.33
C VAL A 447 14.69 11.03 14.73
N TYR A 448 14.69 11.18 13.40
CA TYR A 448 13.78 12.09 12.72
C TYR A 448 12.91 11.32 11.73
N GLY A 449 11.59 11.27 11.97
CA GLY A 449 10.61 10.81 11.01
C GLY A 449 10.31 11.89 9.98
N ARG A 450 9.94 11.49 8.77
CA ARG A 450 9.58 12.40 7.68
C ARG A 450 8.10 12.28 7.37
N ALA A 451 7.42 13.41 7.25
CA ALA A 451 6.07 13.48 6.74
C ALA A 451 5.79 14.86 6.17
N GLU A 452 5.12 14.94 5.03
CA GLU A 452 4.66 16.17 4.37
C GLU A 452 5.73 17.29 4.30
N GLY A 453 6.97 16.91 4.00
CA GLY A 453 8.10 17.86 3.88
C GLY A 453 8.65 18.40 5.20
N SER A 454 8.13 17.94 6.33
CA SER A 454 8.62 18.27 7.68
C SER A 454 9.28 17.06 8.35
N TYR A 455 10.10 17.36 9.36
CA TYR A 455 10.71 16.33 10.19
C TYR A 455 10.06 16.35 11.58
N TYR A 456 9.76 15.17 12.10
CA TYR A 456 9.19 14.98 13.44
C TYR A 456 10.24 14.32 14.31
N PRO A 457 10.67 14.96 15.41
CA PRO A 457 11.69 14.40 16.30
C PRO A 457 11.08 13.30 17.17
N HIS A 458 11.69 12.12 17.11
CA HIS A 458 11.34 10.96 17.90
C HIS A 458 12.46 10.62 18.87
N MET A 459 12.13 10.08 20.04
CA MET A 459 13.11 9.68 21.05
C MET A 459 13.00 8.19 21.32
N ILE A 460 13.94 7.41 20.80
CA ILE A 460 13.97 5.96 21.01
C ILE A 460 14.75 5.65 22.29
N VAL A 461 14.14 4.92 23.20
CA VAL A 461 14.71 4.55 24.50
C VAL A 461 14.60 3.05 24.74
N THR A 462 15.46 2.54 25.61
CA THR A 462 15.36 1.18 26.15
C THR A 462 15.47 1.21 27.68
N HIS A 463 14.81 0.27 28.32
CA HIS A 463 14.94 0.03 29.76
C HIS A 463 15.85 -1.18 30.09
N LEU A 464 16.26 -1.92 29.04
CA LEU A 464 17.08 -3.12 29.18
C LEU A 464 18.54 -2.76 29.46
N LYS A 465 19.22 -3.67 30.15
CA LYS A 465 20.64 -3.57 30.46
C LYS A 465 21.44 -4.61 29.69
N ALA A 466 22.72 -4.37 29.54
CA ALA A 466 23.63 -5.36 28.97
C ALA A 466 23.56 -6.70 29.75
N ASN A 467 23.60 -7.80 29.03
CA ASN A 467 23.46 -9.17 29.56
C ASN A 467 22.07 -9.57 30.03
N GLU A 468 21.05 -8.74 29.93
CA GLU A 468 19.67 -9.08 30.23
C GLU A 468 19.11 -10.04 29.18
N VAL A 469 18.31 -11.03 29.63
CA VAL A 469 17.66 -12.03 28.79
C VAL A 469 16.24 -11.56 28.50
N PHE A 470 15.80 -11.74 27.26
CA PHE A 470 14.44 -11.37 26.82
C PHE A 470 13.75 -12.54 26.12
N LYS A 471 12.43 -12.46 26.07
CA LYS A 471 11.56 -13.46 25.41
C LYS A 471 11.22 -12.99 23.99
N LYS A 472 10.76 -13.92 23.16
CA LYS A 472 10.11 -13.62 21.89
C LYS A 472 8.94 -12.65 22.10
N ASP A 473 8.73 -11.75 21.15
CA ASP A 473 7.66 -10.73 21.16
C ASP A 473 7.75 -9.70 22.31
N GLN A 474 8.89 -9.65 23.00
CA GLN A 474 9.15 -8.59 23.99
C GLN A 474 9.64 -7.33 23.27
N VAL A 475 9.11 -6.17 23.67
CA VAL A 475 9.57 -4.86 23.18
C VAL A 475 10.89 -4.52 23.84
N LEU A 476 11.94 -4.35 23.05
CA LEU A 476 13.32 -4.13 23.50
C LEU A 476 13.71 -2.66 23.54
N ALA A 477 13.17 -1.87 22.61
CA ALA A 477 13.30 -0.42 22.59
C ALA A 477 12.02 0.20 22.01
N TYR A 478 11.71 1.42 22.38
CA TYR A 478 10.46 2.08 21.95
C TYR A 478 10.62 3.60 21.90
N ASN A 479 9.76 4.22 21.11
CA ASN A 479 9.65 5.67 20.98
C ASN A 479 8.91 6.24 22.19
N SER A 480 9.63 6.94 23.06
CA SER A 480 9.07 7.49 24.30
C SER A 480 8.05 8.62 24.09
N ASN A 481 7.91 9.15 22.88
CA ASN A 481 6.87 10.11 22.55
C ASN A 481 5.48 9.45 22.52
N PHE A 482 5.40 8.16 22.15
CA PHE A 482 4.14 7.43 21.97
C PHE A 482 4.00 6.19 22.85
N PHE A 483 5.05 5.79 23.56
CA PHE A 483 5.03 4.60 24.40
C PHE A 483 5.65 4.88 25.75
N GLU A 484 5.20 4.13 26.76
CA GLU A 484 5.79 4.11 28.08
C GLU A 484 5.67 2.71 28.69
N ARG A 485 6.40 2.48 29.79
CA ARG A 485 6.24 1.27 30.59
C ARG A 485 4.93 1.35 31.34
N ASP A 486 4.15 0.27 31.33
CA ASP A 486 2.92 0.25 32.10
C ASP A 486 3.22 0.30 33.60
N ILE A 487 2.42 1.08 34.31
CA ILE A 487 2.51 1.22 35.77
C ILE A 487 2.15 -0.08 36.46
N TYR A 488 1.19 -0.84 35.90
CA TYR A 488 0.68 -2.09 36.49
C TYR A 488 1.55 -3.30 36.14
N ASP A 489 2.14 -3.33 34.94
CA ASP A 489 3.08 -4.35 34.50
C ASP A 489 4.34 -3.68 33.88
N PRO A 490 5.37 -3.48 34.69
CA PRO A 490 6.61 -2.83 34.24
C PRO A 490 7.34 -3.57 33.12
N THR A 491 6.96 -4.81 32.78
CA THR A 491 7.52 -5.56 31.65
C THR A 491 6.79 -5.27 30.34
N ALA A 492 5.59 -4.71 30.41
CA ALA A 492 4.76 -4.36 29.28
C ALA A 492 4.98 -2.90 28.86
N ILE A 493 4.95 -2.68 27.56
CA ILE A 493 4.99 -1.35 26.93
C ILE A 493 3.58 -1.03 26.46
N VAL A 494 3.07 0.14 26.84
CA VAL A 494 1.73 0.61 26.52
C VAL A 494 1.80 1.87 25.67
N MET A 495 0.89 1.97 24.70
CA MET A 495 0.75 3.17 23.88
C MET A 495 0.15 4.30 24.71
N LYS A 496 0.73 5.50 24.57
CA LYS A 496 0.22 6.76 25.11
C LYS A 496 -0.10 7.72 23.97
N SER A 497 -1.34 8.13 23.87
CA SER A 497 -1.81 9.00 22.78
C SER A 497 -2.90 9.98 23.24
N VAL A 498 -3.16 10.03 24.54
CA VAL A 498 -4.21 10.85 25.12
C VAL A 498 -3.63 11.88 26.09
N VAL A 499 -4.34 12.98 26.25
CA VAL A 499 -4.11 13.95 27.32
C VAL A 499 -5.39 14.07 28.11
N TYR A 500 -5.32 13.77 29.41
CA TYR A 500 -6.48 13.93 30.26
C TYR A 500 -6.72 15.41 30.55
N ALA A 501 -7.89 15.87 30.12
CA ALA A 501 -8.39 17.20 30.35
C ALA A 501 -9.76 17.14 31.01
N ARG A 502 -10.07 18.09 31.86
CA ARG A 502 -11.43 18.29 32.35
C ARG A 502 -12.16 19.14 31.32
N VAL A 503 -13.06 18.49 30.57
CA VAL A 503 -13.84 19.11 29.50
C VAL A 503 -15.23 19.44 29.99
N ALA A 504 -15.62 20.72 29.88
CA ALA A 504 -17.00 21.15 30.06
C ALA A 504 -17.75 21.05 28.74
N LEU A 505 -18.85 20.30 28.72
CA LEU A 505 -19.75 20.21 27.56
C LEU A 505 -20.78 21.32 27.65
N MET A 506 -20.51 22.45 27.02
CA MET A 506 -21.41 23.61 27.02
C MET A 506 -21.25 24.45 25.76
N GLU A 507 -22.31 25.11 25.38
CA GLU A 507 -22.28 26.07 24.27
C GLU A 507 -21.76 27.43 24.74
N SER A 508 -20.90 28.02 23.94
CA SER A 508 -20.41 29.39 24.09
C SER A 508 -20.20 30.02 22.72
N ASN A 509 -19.88 31.30 22.65
CA ASN A 509 -19.59 31.99 21.40
C ASN A 509 -18.39 31.37 20.63
N ASN A 510 -17.50 30.72 21.36
CA ASN A 510 -16.28 30.14 20.81
C ASN A 510 -16.31 28.56 20.69
N THR A 511 -17.48 27.96 20.94
CA THR A 511 -17.71 26.51 20.82
C THR A 511 -18.83 26.19 19.85
N PHE A 512 -19.12 27.09 18.93
CA PHE A 512 -20.14 26.88 17.89
C PHE A 512 -19.62 25.83 16.88
N GLU A 513 -20.50 24.88 16.54
CA GLU A 513 -20.17 23.72 15.68
C GLU A 513 -18.99 22.91 16.24
N ASP A 514 -17.92 22.69 15.44
CA ASP A 514 -16.76 21.87 15.78
C ASP A 514 -15.61 22.68 16.40
N SER A 515 -15.90 23.79 17.05
CA SER A 515 -14.90 24.64 17.70
C SER A 515 -14.79 24.30 19.19
N SER A 516 -13.64 24.55 19.78
CA SER A 516 -13.34 24.35 21.20
C SER A 516 -12.59 25.55 21.76
N ALA A 517 -12.75 25.79 23.05
CA ALA A 517 -11.91 26.71 23.81
C ALA A 517 -11.05 25.94 24.79
N ILE A 518 -9.77 26.29 24.91
CA ILE A 518 -8.82 25.59 25.81
C ILE A 518 -8.18 26.58 26.79
N SER A 519 -7.84 26.14 27.98
CA SER A 519 -7.11 26.98 28.94
C SER A 519 -5.65 27.19 28.51
N LYS A 520 -5.06 28.31 28.86
CA LYS A 520 -3.64 28.58 28.60
C LYS A 520 -2.72 27.53 29.21
N LYS A 521 -3.07 27.03 30.41
CA LYS A 521 -2.37 25.94 31.09
C LYS A 521 -2.40 24.64 30.28
N PHE A 522 -3.55 24.32 29.69
CA PHE A 522 -3.72 23.14 28.86
C PHE A 522 -3.00 23.29 27.50
N SER A 523 -3.07 24.48 26.88
CA SER A 523 -2.30 24.82 25.68
C SER A 523 -0.79 24.54 25.87
N ASN A 524 -0.23 24.98 27.00
CA ASN A 524 1.18 24.76 27.33
C ASN A 524 1.52 23.28 27.67
N LYS A 525 0.55 22.46 28.02
CA LYS A 525 0.73 21.00 28.18
C LYS A 525 0.77 20.29 26.83
N LEU A 526 0.12 20.83 25.80
CA LEU A 526 0.04 20.28 24.45
C LEU A 526 1.11 20.90 23.54
N VAL A 527 2.38 20.62 23.82
CA VAL A 527 3.49 21.07 22.99
C VAL A 527 3.85 19.99 21.98
N ALA A 528 3.71 20.30 20.71
CA ALA A 528 4.19 19.49 19.62
C ALA A 528 5.54 20.01 19.11
N LYS A 529 6.50 19.11 18.84
CA LYS A 529 7.81 19.47 18.32
C LYS A 529 7.90 19.18 16.84
N THR A 530 8.34 20.16 16.08
CA THR A 530 8.68 19.99 14.67
C THR A 530 10.12 20.39 14.43
N THR A 531 10.81 19.67 13.56
CA THR A 531 12.20 19.99 13.19
C THR A 531 12.23 20.52 11.77
N LYS A 532 12.85 21.67 11.61
CA LYS A 532 13.17 22.24 10.30
C LYS A 532 14.63 22.01 10.01
N VAL A 533 14.93 21.63 8.78
CA VAL A 533 16.32 21.40 8.34
C VAL A 533 16.71 22.54 7.42
N LYS A 534 17.77 23.25 7.81
CA LYS A 534 18.39 24.24 6.94
C LYS A 534 19.60 23.62 6.28
N SER A 535 19.56 23.50 4.94
CA SER A 535 20.67 23.02 4.14
C SER A 535 21.49 24.18 3.61
N VAL A 536 22.80 24.08 3.79
CA VAL A 536 23.78 25.06 3.28
C VAL A 536 24.82 24.30 2.46
N VAL A 537 24.92 24.62 1.17
CA VAL A 537 25.92 24.03 0.27
C VAL A 537 27.14 24.94 0.19
N ILE A 538 28.31 24.38 0.43
CA ILE A 538 29.60 25.10 0.44
C ILE A 538 30.63 24.34 -0.39
N LYS A 539 31.62 25.07 -0.94
CA LYS A 539 32.79 24.51 -1.61
C LYS A 539 33.88 24.14 -0.61
N PHE A 540 34.68 23.14 -0.92
CA PHE A 540 35.76 22.67 -0.05
C PHE A 540 36.79 23.75 0.30
N ALA A 541 37.07 24.67 -0.62
CA ALA A 541 38.00 25.76 -0.40
C ALA A 541 37.46 26.87 0.53
N GLN A 542 36.17 26.91 0.83
CA GLN A 542 35.57 27.94 1.69
C GLN A 542 35.83 27.63 3.17
N ASN A 543 36.15 28.65 3.94
CA ASN A 543 36.28 28.57 5.40
C ASN A 543 34.98 28.90 6.10
N ILE A 544 34.74 28.24 7.23
CA ILE A 544 33.54 28.44 8.04
C ILE A 544 33.93 28.97 9.40
N HIS A 545 33.28 30.03 9.84
CA HIS A 545 33.45 30.64 11.14
C HIS A 545 32.11 30.80 11.85
N ASN A 546 32.18 30.90 13.18
CA ASN A 546 31.00 31.15 14.04
C ASN A 546 29.84 30.20 13.79
N THR A 547 30.11 28.93 13.53
CA THR A 547 29.08 27.90 13.38
C THR A 547 28.33 27.72 14.69
N VAL A 548 27.00 27.69 14.62
CA VAL A 548 26.13 27.37 15.76
C VAL A 548 26.48 25.99 16.35
N ASN A 549 26.29 25.83 17.65
CA ASN A 549 26.54 24.58 18.35
C ASN A 549 25.29 23.78 18.61
N VAL A 550 25.41 22.46 18.67
CA VAL A 550 24.30 21.56 19.08
C VAL A 550 23.90 21.94 20.52
N GLY A 551 22.62 22.12 20.77
CA GLY A 551 22.04 22.59 22.03
C GLY A 551 21.87 24.10 22.12
N GLN A 552 22.35 24.87 21.15
CA GLN A 552 22.20 26.33 21.15
C GLN A 552 20.76 26.74 20.79
N SER A 553 20.20 27.65 21.59
CA SER A 553 18.95 28.32 21.25
C SER A 553 19.22 29.45 20.25
N ILE A 554 18.47 29.53 19.19
CA ILE A 554 18.62 30.50 18.11
C ILE A 554 17.31 31.17 17.77
N GLY A 555 17.40 32.44 17.34
CA GLY A 555 16.29 33.18 16.79
C GLY A 555 16.27 33.13 15.25
N ALA A 556 15.14 33.48 14.64
CA ALA A 556 14.95 33.41 13.19
C ALA A 556 15.97 34.25 12.39
N ASN A 557 16.46 35.34 12.98
CA ASN A 557 17.43 36.24 12.33
C ASN A 557 18.85 35.92 12.67
N ASP A 558 19.12 34.96 13.59
CA ASP A 558 20.48 34.60 13.98
C ASP A 558 21.20 33.94 12.80
N LYS A 559 22.49 34.20 12.71
CA LYS A 559 23.36 33.63 11.69
C LYS A 559 23.76 32.21 12.09
N LEU A 560 23.62 31.27 11.17
CA LEU A 560 23.98 29.87 11.42
C LEU A 560 25.49 29.66 11.34
N MET A 561 26.15 30.37 10.44
CA MET A 561 27.58 30.35 10.20
C MET A 561 27.98 31.54 9.33
N ILE A 562 29.25 31.82 9.27
CA ILE A 562 29.85 32.76 8.32
C ILE A 562 30.72 31.96 7.38
N ILE A 563 30.49 32.06 6.08
CA ILE A 563 31.20 31.37 5.00
C ILE A 563 32.10 32.41 4.32
N GLU A 564 33.40 32.15 4.26
CA GLU A 564 34.37 33.03 3.63
C GLU A 564 35.06 32.33 2.45
N ASP A 565 35.12 33.00 1.33
CA ASP A 565 35.92 32.55 0.19
C ASP A 565 37.40 32.76 0.47
N GLU A 566 38.23 31.80 0.11
CA GLU A 566 39.67 31.94 0.17
C GLU A 566 40.11 32.94 -0.89
N ILE A 567 40.28 34.21 -0.49
CA ILE A 567 40.83 35.24 -1.36
C ILE A 567 42.36 35.07 -1.36
N THR A 568 42.88 34.45 -2.40
CA THR A 568 44.30 34.31 -2.59
C THR A 568 44.97 35.67 -2.72
N SER A 569 45.98 35.93 -1.90
CA SER A 569 46.76 37.17 -1.85
C SER A 569 47.57 37.50 -3.12
N SER A 570 47.34 36.78 -4.21
CA SER A 570 48.06 36.88 -5.48
C SER A 570 47.81 38.16 -6.29
N TYR A 571 46.90 39.02 -5.85
CA TYR A 571 46.50 40.21 -6.62
C TYR A 571 47.05 41.55 -6.13
N GLY A 572 48.07 41.57 -5.23
CA GLY A 572 48.75 42.83 -4.85
C GLY A 572 47.88 43.84 -4.10
N PHE A 573 46.80 43.39 -3.46
CA PHE A 573 45.95 44.22 -2.61
C PHE A 573 46.61 44.49 -1.26
N ASP A 574 46.46 45.69 -0.76
CA ASP A 574 46.85 46.08 0.57
C ASP A 574 45.96 45.36 1.65
N LYS A 575 46.44 45.20 2.88
CA LYS A 575 45.72 44.51 3.96
C LYS A 575 44.31 45.05 4.20
N LYS A 576 44.12 46.36 4.11
CA LYS A 576 42.79 46.99 4.28
C LYS A 576 41.83 46.68 3.13
N ALA A 577 42.32 46.64 1.90
CA ALA A 577 41.54 46.27 0.73
C ALA A 577 41.15 44.79 0.79
N LEU A 578 42.05 43.93 1.26
CA LEU A 578 41.75 42.50 1.50
C LEU A 578 40.69 42.29 2.58
N GLU A 579 40.75 43.00 3.71
CA GLU A 579 39.75 42.93 4.77
C GLU A 579 38.35 43.41 4.29
N ILE A 580 38.29 44.44 3.44
CA ILE A 580 37.04 44.94 2.86
C ILE A 580 36.48 43.93 1.85
N LEU A 581 37.32 43.35 1.01
CA LEU A 581 36.94 42.32 0.03
C LEU A 581 36.48 41.05 0.71
N GLN A 582 37.15 40.61 1.79
CA GLN A 582 36.70 39.48 2.62
C GLN A 582 35.33 39.75 3.25
N GLY A 583 35.13 40.95 3.80
CA GLY A 583 33.83 41.35 4.34
C GLY A 583 32.69 41.39 3.31
N LEU A 584 32.99 41.71 2.05
CA LEU A 584 32.02 41.69 0.94
C LEU A 584 31.76 40.30 0.39
N ALA A 585 32.71 39.37 0.52
CA ALA A 585 32.60 38.00 0.07
C ALA A 585 31.96 37.05 1.11
N GLN A 586 31.67 37.54 2.32
CA GLN A 586 31.07 36.75 3.39
C GLN A 586 29.60 36.43 3.10
N GLN A 587 29.24 35.14 3.14
CA GLN A 587 27.85 34.69 3.15
C GLN A 587 27.49 34.23 4.57
N ALA A 588 26.38 34.69 5.08
CA ALA A 588 25.93 34.37 6.43
C ALA A 588 24.44 33.93 6.42
N PRO A 589 24.17 32.66 6.14
CA PRO A 589 22.78 32.15 6.14
C PRO A 589 22.15 32.31 7.52
N SER A 590 20.89 32.79 7.54
CA SER A 590 20.10 32.94 8.75
C SER A 590 19.30 31.67 9.06
N ALA A 591 18.91 31.53 10.33
CA ALA A 591 18.17 30.37 10.81
C ALA A 591 16.75 30.26 10.24
N GLU A 592 16.10 31.41 10.01
CA GLU A 592 14.69 31.53 9.56
C GLU A 592 13.65 31.01 10.56
N TYR A 593 14.07 30.29 11.59
CA TYR A 593 13.21 29.70 12.60
C TYR A 593 13.74 30.00 14.00
N ASN A 594 12.81 30.16 14.96
CA ASN A 594 13.16 30.22 16.38
C ASN A 594 13.17 28.79 16.92
N GLY A 595 14.25 28.35 17.55
CA GLY A 595 14.30 26.99 18.07
C GLY A 595 15.65 26.64 18.66
N ILE A 596 15.87 25.34 18.85
CA ILE A 596 17.10 24.78 19.39
C ILE A 596 17.78 23.96 18.29
N VAL A 597 19.08 24.16 18.09
CA VAL A 597 19.90 23.33 17.20
C VAL A 597 20.09 21.96 17.84
N GLU A 598 19.48 20.93 17.27
CA GLU A 598 19.57 19.57 17.85
C GLU A 598 20.64 18.69 17.22
N ASN A 599 20.93 18.90 15.92
CA ASN A 599 21.94 18.13 15.21
C ASN A 599 22.55 18.95 14.06
N ILE A 600 23.77 18.61 13.69
CA ILE A 600 24.46 19.15 12.50
C ILE A 600 25.09 17.97 11.78
N GLU A 601 24.72 17.74 10.53
CA GLU A 601 25.27 16.69 9.69
C GLU A 601 25.95 17.29 8.47
N VAL A 602 27.03 16.67 8.04
CA VAL A 602 27.79 17.09 6.85
C VAL A 602 27.82 15.94 5.85
N TYR A 603 27.33 16.19 4.65
CA TYR A 603 27.39 15.29 3.50
C TYR A 603 28.33 15.92 2.46
N TYR A 604 29.29 15.17 1.94
CA TYR A 604 30.32 15.74 1.08
C TYR A 604 30.68 14.82 -0.09
N HIS A 605 30.94 15.46 -1.23
CA HIS A 605 31.31 14.79 -2.47
C HIS A 605 32.74 15.16 -2.83
N GLY A 606 33.70 14.29 -2.51
CA GLY A 606 35.15 14.47 -2.66
C GLY A 606 35.91 13.85 -1.50
N GLU A 607 37.18 14.27 -1.32
CA GLU A 607 38.04 13.77 -0.26
C GLU A 607 38.15 14.79 0.90
N LEU A 608 38.22 14.27 2.14
CA LEU A 608 38.33 15.12 3.34
C LEU A 608 39.63 15.97 3.36
N ASP A 609 40.68 15.49 2.70
CA ASP A 609 41.96 16.16 2.66
C ASP A 609 41.96 17.42 1.80
N ASP A 610 41.01 17.53 0.86
CA ASP A 610 40.85 18.68 -0.03
C ASP A 610 40.00 19.81 0.61
N MET A 611 39.48 19.57 1.81
CA MET A 611 38.66 20.56 2.53
C MET A 611 39.47 21.57 3.29
N SER A 612 38.90 22.77 3.44
CA SER A 612 39.42 23.77 4.41
C SER A 612 39.45 23.19 5.83
N SER A 613 40.32 23.67 6.66
CA SER A 613 40.52 23.14 8.03
C SER A 613 39.23 23.18 8.85
N SER A 614 38.46 24.26 8.77
CA SER A 614 37.21 24.45 9.51
C SER A 614 36.08 23.51 9.03
N LEU A 615 35.94 23.33 7.71
CA LEU A 615 34.95 22.41 7.13
C LEU A 615 35.32 20.96 7.44
N ARG A 616 36.61 20.60 7.33
CA ARG A 616 37.10 19.26 7.65
C ARG A 616 36.85 18.87 9.09
N GLU A 617 37.08 19.78 10.04
CA GLU A 617 36.79 19.54 11.46
C GLU A 617 35.32 19.27 11.69
N LEU A 618 34.42 20.03 11.09
CA LEU A 618 32.97 19.83 11.17
C LEU A 618 32.53 18.51 10.53
N ALA A 619 33.08 18.15 9.37
CA ALA A 619 32.82 16.90 8.69
C ALA A 619 33.28 15.68 9.50
N LEU A 620 34.48 15.72 10.06
CA LEU A 620 35.03 14.65 10.93
C LEU A 620 34.18 14.48 12.21
N ALA A 621 33.72 15.59 12.81
CA ALA A 621 32.84 15.54 13.98
C ALA A 621 31.48 14.90 13.64
N SER A 622 30.91 15.19 12.46
CA SER A 622 29.71 14.57 11.95
C SER A 622 29.90 13.08 11.70
N ASP A 623 30.95 12.69 10.96
CA ASP A 623 31.27 11.30 10.64
C ASP A 623 31.47 10.44 11.88
N LYS A 624 32.14 10.99 12.89
CA LYS A 624 32.36 10.31 14.18
C LYS A 624 31.04 10.02 14.89
N ARG A 625 30.09 10.97 14.88
CA ARG A 625 28.77 10.77 15.50
C ARG A 625 27.97 9.70 14.75
N ILE A 626 27.90 9.79 13.43
CA ILE A 626 27.17 8.83 12.58
C ILE A 626 27.78 7.43 12.74
N SER A 627 29.10 7.31 12.63
CA SER A 627 29.79 6.01 12.75
C SER A 627 29.60 5.39 14.12
N PHE A 628 29.61 6.18 15.19
CA PHE A 628 29.35 5.67 16.53
C PHE A 628 27.93 5.16 16.70
N ALA A 629 26.92 5.87 16.21
CA ALA A 629 25.52 5.44 16.24
C ALA A 629 25.32 4.14 15.46
N ARG A 630 25.88 4.04 14.25
CA ARG A 630 25.81 2.84 13.40
C ARG A 630 26.50 1.63 14.06
N LYS A 631 27.70 1.80 14.61
CA LYS A 631 28.42 0.76 15.33
C LYS A 631 27.63 0.29 16.56
N SER A 632 27.04 1.21 17.30
CA SER A 632 26.26 0.92 18.51
C SER A 632 24.94 0.20 18.22
N SER A 633 24.45 0.23 16.97
CA SER A 633 23.21 -0.42 16.52
C SER A 633 23.44 -1.59 15.56
N ASN A 634 24.66 -2.13 15.50
CA ASN A 634 25.02 -3.25 14.60
C ASN A 634 24.68 -3.00 13.11
N LYS A 635 24.77 -1.74 12.68
CA LYS A 635 24.55 -1.34 11.28
C LYS A 635 25.88 -1.09 10.57
N ASN A 636 25.90 -1.18 9.26
CA ASN A 636 27.08 -0.87 8.46
C ASN A 636 27.56 0.57 8.75
N ILE A 637 28.86 0.72 8.98
CA ILE A 637 29.46 2.02 9.22
C ILE A 637 29.44 2.81 7.92
N ILE A 638 28.87 4.00 7.98
CA ILE A 638 28.85 4.97 6.88
C ILE A 638 29.41 6.30 7.35
N THR A 639 29.94 7.07 6.43
CA THR A 639 30.38 8.44 6.62
C THR A 639 29.45 9.39 5.87
N GLY A 640 29.66 10.68 5.99
CA GLY A 640 28.95 11.68 5.20
C GLY A 640 29.41 11.75 3.74
N LYS A 641 30.39 10.92 3.32
CA LYS A 641 30.83 10.86 1.93
C LYS A 641 29.72 10.31 1.03
N VAL A 642 29.37 11.06 -0.01
CA VAL A 642 28.31 10.74 -0.96
C VAL A 642 28.87 10.64 -2.39
N ASN A 643 28.06 10.13 -3.31
CA ASN A 643 28.40 9.96 -4.73
C ASN A 643 27.59 10.94 -5.62
N ASP A 644 27.79 10.86 -6.93
CA ASP A 644 27.11 11.68 -7.96
C ASP A 644 25.56 11.59 -7.94
N GLU A 645 25.00 10.59 -7.28
CA GLU A 645 23.55 10.41 -7.21
C GLU A 645 22.90 11.24 -6.10
N TYR A 646 23.71 11.74 -5.16
CA TYR A 646 23.21 12.54 -4.04
C TYR A 646 22.74 13.91 -4.51
N ARG A 647 21.55 14.30 -4.07
CA ARG A 647 20.89 15.54 -4.50
C ARG A 647 20.49 16.40 -3.30
N VAL A 648 20.70 17.69 -3.43
CA VAL A 648 20.23 18.72 -2.51
C VAL A 648 19.13 19.48 -3.23
N GLU A 649 17.89 19.46 -2.71
CA GLU A 649 16.73 20.11 -3.32
C GLU A 649 16.54 19.75 -4.82
N GLY A 650 16.86 18.51 -5.18
CA GLY A 650 16.74 18.01 -6.55
C GLY A 650 17.94 18.27 -7.47
N VAL A 651 18.94 19.06 -7.02
CA VAL A 651 20.17 19.34 -7.75
C VAL A 651 21.29 18.39 -7.28
N PRO A 652 22.05 17.74 -8.20
CA PRO A 652 23.20 16.93 -7.81
C PRO A 652 24.23 17.75 -7.02
N LEU A 653 24.76 17.16 -5.94
CA LEU A 653 25.86 17.78 -5.19
C LEU A 653 27.14 17.71 -6.05
N GLY A 654 27.70 18.88 -6.38
CA GLY A 654 28.89 18.96 -7.22
C GLY A 654 30.13 18.33 -6.55
N LEU A 655 31.12 17.96 -7.37
CA LEU A 655 32.44 17.53 -6.87
C LEU A 655 33.06 18.67 -6.05
N ASP A 656 33.81 18.33 -4.99
CA ASP A 656 34.46 19.26 -4.06
C ASP A 656 33.49 20.27 -3.39
N THR A 657 32.26 19.79 -3.17
CA THR A 657 31.26 20.52 -2.39
C THR A 657 30.72 19.69 -1.24
N ALA A 658 30.24 20.38 -0.20
CA ALA A 658 29.59 19.76 0.95
C ALA A 658 28.25 20.42 1.25
N GLU A 659 27.28 19.63 1.70
CA GLU A 659 26.03 20.09 2.27
C GLU A 659 26.11 20.00 3.80
N ILE A 660 25.85 21.10 4.48
CA ILE A 660 25.71 21.14 5.94
C ILE A 660 24.21 21.21 6.23
N LYS A 661 23.70 20.19 6.93
CA LYS A 661 22.32 20.13 7.41
C LYS A 661 22.26 20.49 8.88
N ILE A 662 21.56 21.56 9.19
CA ILE A 662 21.34 22.03 10.56
C ILE A 662 19.89 21.76 10.92
N TYR A 663 19.68 20.93 11.94
CA TYR A 663 18.36 20.52 12.44
C TYR A 663 17.94 21.47 13.56
N ILE A 664 16.90 22.25 13.33
CA ILE A 664 16.38 23.25 14.27
C ILE A 664 15.00 22.78 14.73
N THR A 665 14.88 22.42 15.99
CA THR A 665 13.62 21.97 16.58
C THR A 665 12.87 23.15 17.20
N VAL A 666 11.61 23.26 16.84
CA VAL A 666 10.69 24.32 17.27
C VAL A 666 9.63 23.69 18.16
N ASP A 667 9.39 24.30 19.31
CA ASP A 667 8.31 23.93 20.24
C ASP A 667 7.06 24.74 19.90
N ASN A 668 5.98 24.02 19.55
CA ASN A 668 4.70 24.64 19.20
C ASN A 668 3.66 24.25 20.23
N SER A 669 3.30 25.18 21.11
CA SER A 669 2.12 25.03 21.99
C SER A 669 0.84 25.14 21.19
N MET A 670 -0.19 24.36 21.53
CA MET A 670 -1.47 24.41 20.85
C MET A 670 -2.08 25.82 20.95
N SER A 671 -2.48 26.35 19.80
CA SER A 671 -2.97 27.73 19.65
C SER A 671 -4.27 27.80 18.88
N VAL A 672 -4.82 29.01 18.74
CA VAL A 672 -6.03 29.26 17.92
C VAL A 672 -5.76 28.83 16.47
N GLY A 673 -6.71 28.09 15.91
CA GLY A 673 -6.61 27.50 14.57
C GLY A 673 -6.07 26.08 14.53
N ASP A 674 -5.43 25.61 15.59
CA ASP A 674 -4.96 24.22 15.67
C ASP A 674 -6.11 23.24 15.84
N LYS A 675 -5.91 22.02 15.35
CA LYS A 675 -6.91 20.96 15.42
C LYS A 675 -6.63 20.02 16.58
N ASN A 676 -7.66 19.65 17.29
CA ASN A 676 -7.64 18.62 18.33
C ASN A 676 -8.74 17.58 18.11
N ILE A 677 -8.68 16.50 18.88
CA ILE A 677 -9.69 15.43 18.87
C ILE A 677 -10.18 15.25 20.29
N VAL A 678 -11.50 15.41 20.49
CA VAL A 678 -12.14 15.10 21.76
C VAL A 678 -12.65 13.66 21.69
N ALA A 679 -12.19 12.80 22.62
CA ALA A 679 -12.66 11.43 22.79
C ALA A 679 -12.70 10.61 21.48
N ASN A 680 -11.57 10.41 20.84
CA ASN A 680 -11.28 9.55 19.68
C ASN A 680 -11.81 10.03 18.32
N GLN A 681 -12.95 10.70 18.22
CA GLN A 681 -13.58 10.95 16.91
C GLN A 681 -14.19 12.36 16.74
N MET A 682 -14.24 13.15 17.78
CA MET A 682 -14.79 14.49 17.72
C MET A 682 -13.69 15.50 17.37
N LYS A 683 -13.43 15.67 16.07
CA LYS A 683 -12.46 16.63 15.58
C LYS A 683 -12.94 18.06 15.83
N SER A 684 -12.10 18.88 16.42
CA SER A 684 -12.37 20.27 16.77
C SER A 684 -11.24 21.18 16.34
N VAL A 685 -11.56 22.46 16.13
CA VAL A 685 -10.60 23.54 15.92
C VAL A 685 -10.60 24.43 17.15
N VAL A 686 -9.43 24.77 17.67
CA VAL A 686 -9.30 25.70 18.79
C VAL A 686 -9.73 27.10 18.34
N GLY A 687 -10.85 27.58 18.84
CA GLY A 687 -11.36 28.93 18.58
C GLY A 687 -10.84 29.98 19.57
N GLU A 688 -10.49 29.56 20.79
CA GLU A 688 -9.95 30.41 21.83
C GLU A 688 -8.96 29.70 22.71
N VAL A 689 -7.88 30.38 23.10
CA VAL A 689 -7.03 30.01 24.23
C VAL A 689 -7.35 30.97 25.37
N MET A 690 -8.11 30.46 26.36
CA MET A 690 -8.59 31.24 27.51
C MET A 690 -7.41 31.68 28.39
N ASP A 691 -7.30 32.99 28.67
CA ASP A 691 -6.34 33.54 29.59
C ASP A 691 -6.90 33.65 31.05
N TYR A 692 -8.16 33.27 31.22
CA TYR A 692 -8.89 33.21 32.47
C TYR A 692 -9.15 31.76 32.90
N THR A 693 -9.38 31.53 34.18
CA THR A 693 -9.61 30.19 34.74
C THR A 693 -11.09 29.98 35.07
N ILE A 694 -11.69 28.93 34.52
CA ILE A 694 -13.02 28.50 34.86
C ILE A 694 -12.89 27.36 35.89
N ARG A 695 -13.73 27.40 36.94
CA ARG A 695 -13.77 26.39 38.00
C ARG A 695 -15.17 25.83 38.17
N THR A 696 -15.24 24.56 38.50
CA THR A 696 -16.48 23.92 38.99
C THR A 696 -16.81 24.38 40.42
N GLU A 697 -18.03 24.09 40.90
CA GLU A 697 -18.44 24.34 42.28
C GLU A 697 -17.49 23.68 43.32
N ASN A 698 -16.89 22.55 42.96
CA ASN A 698 -15.91 21.85 43.78
C ASN A 698 -14.49 22.42 43.71
N GLY A 699 -14.29 23.54 43.00
CA GLY A 699 -13.00 24.19 42.82
C GLY A 699 -12.08 23.55 41.79
N ASP A 700 -12.52 22.53 41.07
CA ASP A 700 -11.76 21.89 40.01
C ASP A 700 -11.65 22.81 38.77
N GLU A 701 -10.46 22.99 38.22
CA GLU A 701 -10.22 23.80 37.02
C GLU A 701 -10.73 23.08 35.76
N ILE A 702 -11.35 23.82 34.82
CA ILE A 702 -11.75 23.35 33.51
C ILE A 702 -10.62 23.62 32.54
N ASP A 703 -10.18 22.58 31.85
CA ASP A 703 -9.07 22.64 30.88
C ASP A 703 -9.56 23.00 29.46
N ALA A 704 -10.76 22.55 29.10
CA ALA A 704 -11.34 22.80 27.79
C ALA A 704 -12.86 22.90 27.83
N ILE A 705 -13.43 23.63 26.90
CA ILE A 705 -14.86 23.71 26.62
C ILE A 705 -15.12 23.17 25.23
N PHE A 706 -16.10 22.30 25.09
CA PHE A 706 -16.52 21.73 23.82
C PHE A 706 -18.04 21.77 23.68
N GLY A 707 -18.55 22.07 22.47
CA GLY A 707 -19.99 22.23 22.23
C GLY A 707 -20.73 20.89 22.37
N PHE A 708 -21.70 20.85 23.29
CA PHE A 708 -22.54 19.67 23.51
C PHE A 708 -23.36 19.31 22.26
N ARG A 709 -23.79 20.31 21.48
CA ARG A 709 -24.58 20.14 20.26
C ARG A 709 -23.85 19.31 19.22
N SER A 710 -22.53 19.41 19.13
CA SER A 710 -21.71 18.60 18.22
C SER A 710 -21.79 17.10 18.52
N ILE A 711 -21.85 16.71 19.79
CA ILE A 711 -22.02 15.32 20.20
C ILE A 711 -23.44 14.84 19.90
N TYR A 712 -24.43 15.63 20.31
CA TYR A 712 -25.84 15.27 20.18
C TYR A 712 -26.28 15.13 18.72
N ALA A 713 -25.88 16.06 17.86
CA ALA A 713 -26.24 16.06 16.44
C ALA A 713 -25.65 14.86 15.67
N ARG A 714 -24.54 14.29 16.15
CA ARG A 714 -23.87 13.14 15.53
C ARG A 714 -24.26 11.80 16.13
N ILE A 715 -25.03 11.79 17.21
CA ILE A 715 -25.51 10.57 17.88
C ILE A 715 -24.34 9.62 18.22
N VAL A 716 -23.26 10.16 18.82
CA VAL A 716 -22.09 9.39 19.24
C VAL A 716 -22.13 9.19 20.75
N LEU A 717 -22.01 7.94 21.20
CA LEU A 717 -22.07 7.57 22.61
C LEU A 717 -20.68 7.40 23.24
N SER A 718 -19.69 6.98 22.47
CA SER A 718 -18.35 6.71 22.98
C SER A 718 -17.70 7.88 23.74
N PRO A 719 -17.80 9.15 23.31
CA PRO A 719 -17.25 10.27 24.07
C PRO A 719 -17.84 10.42 25.47
N ILE A 720 -19.14 10.24 25.59
CA ILE A 720 -19.86 10.32 26.87
C ILE A 720 -19.46 9.15 27.79
N LEU A 721 -19.38 7.94 27.23
CA LEU A 721 -19.00 6.74 27.98
C LEU A 721 -17.54 6.81 28.46
N ILE A 722 -16.62 7.28 27.61
CA ILE A 722 -15.21 7.49 27.99
C ILE A 722 -15.11 8.52 29.12
N GLY A 723 -15.75 9.68 28.96
CA GLY A 723 -15.72 10.75 29.96
C GLY A 723 -16.31 10.31 31.28
N THR A 724 -17.45 9.63 31.28
CA THR A 724 -18.10 9.10 32.49
C THR A 724 -17.24 8.06 33.17
N SER A 725 -16.71 7.07 32.43
CA SER A 725 -15.84 6.03 32.97
C SER A 725 -14.56 6.61 33.57
N ALA A 726 -13.90 7.54 32.88
CA ALA A 726 -12.70 8.21 33.39
C ALA A 726 -12.97 9.01 34.66
N SER A 727 -14.12 9.69 34.72
CA SER A 727 -14.54 10.43 35.92
C SER A 727 -14.79 9.53 37.13
N LEU A 728 -15.49 8.41 36.90
CA LEU A 728 -15.73 7.39 37.93
C LEU A 728 -14.44 6.78 38.45
N MET A 729 -13.54 6.39 37.57
CA MET A 729 -12.23 5.83 37.95
C MET A 729 -11.40 6.84 38.77
N LYS A 730 -11.45 8.13 38.42
CA LYS A 730 -10.78 9.18 39.18
C LYS A 730 -11.34 9.33 40.59
N VAL A 731 -12.67 9.24 40.74
CA VAL A 731 -13.32 9.28 42.06
C VAL A 731 -12.94 8.05 42.90
N ILE A 732 -12.95 6.86 42.31
CA ILE A 732 -12.53 5.61 42.95
C ILE A 732 -11.08 5.71 43.41
N ALA A 733 -10.17 6.20 42.54
CA ALA A 733 -8.76 6.37 42.89
C ALA A 733 -8.56 7.35 44.05
N LYS A 734 -9.25 8.50 44.05
CA LYS A 734 -9.21 9.46 45.17
C LYS A 734 -9.66 8.80 46.48
N LYS A 735 -10.76 8.02 46.45
CA LYS A 735 -11.29 7.31 47.61
C LYS A 735 -10.34 6.23 48.11
N ALA A 736 -9.74 5.45 47.19
CA ALA A 736 -8.74 4.43 47.53
C ALA A 736 -7.51 5.04 48.21
N VAL A 737 -6.97 6.14 47.67
CA VAL A 737 -5.84 6.87 48.26
C VAL A 737 -6.20 7.44 49.65
N SER A 738 -7.44 7.94 49.83
CA SER A 738 -7.90 8.42 51.13
C SER A 738 -7.94 7.31 52.15
N ILE A 739 -8.48 6.12 51.82
CA ILE A 739 -8.53 4.95 52.69
C ILE A 739 -7.10 4.43 52.98
N PHE A 740 -6.20 4.43 52.00
CA PHE A 740 -4.83 3.98 52.24
C PHE A 740 -4.03 4.92 53.13
N ARG A 741 -4.34 6.21 53.16
CA ARG A 741 -3.68 7.22 54.01
C ARG A 741 -4.28 7.36 55.40
N SER A 742 -5.52 6.89 55.60
CA SER A 742 -6.16 6.78 56.92
C SER A 742 -5.70 5.54 57.67
#